data_61535472c6494c0145bc71e77462b840
#
_entry.id   61535472c6494c0145bc71e77462b840
#
_cell.length_a   1.000
_cell.length_b   1.000
_cell.length_c   1.000
_cell.angle_alpha   90.00
_cell.angle_beta   90.00
_cell.angle_gamma   90.00
#
_symmetry.space_group_name_H-M   'P 1'
#
loop_
_entity.id
_entity.type
_entity.pdbx_description
1 polymer ?
#
loop_
_entity_poly.entity_id
_entity_poly.type
_entity_poly.pdbx_seq_one_letter_code
_entity_poly.pdbx_strand_id
1 'polypeptide(L)'
;MSSTPQNVSAGAPIQPSNKGTAAAPQLSSETLEMGSLPGAAEAVPEEDIMHLARVGNIPAMEKLFEKGEYDATYKDREGITPLHWAAINNQFAMVKFLIDKGADLNRKGGDSVATPLQWAAQRSNYYSVNLLLQHGADPLITDAQGYNTLHISTFNGNVLLLTLLLHQGIPVDVVDSYGHTALMWAAYKGFPLCVDLFLRWGASVHTTDEQGFTALHWALVKGSTPCVLKLIEYGADRFAKTTTGKTPAITAQDLNTTGAWHRALKECGYDEDGHPVTPWWPGASYFLQDKRMFMNRFLFLLPFSLLWVELLLLAYLPIFLSLPFALLVGFSYQWMTAQVIDYGPPDMRHLHKTPYLAGIFAGSLFLVGIGWFMTVLPGTFSEHPLLNFAFATSYGLTTYFYATSMMFDPGFVPKMNGIAEQKAVIDELLSLWKFDESNFCVSCMIRTPLRSKHCKRCQRCVAKHDHHCPWINNCVGVNNHRHFFYYLIFLTLGILSFDWLLYGYFSSLPASSTTECTILSANLCQVFNTNPYIVLLGIWATLQLTWVGMLLFVQFVQVARAMTTYENMYGINDGSAANLMHNFTSTGAPLDPTHPDALRAPPSAADDPLGNRPSHGHKHGRGFLQTWSRILGVDTFIETATGRGAATAKKQRKKKNPYSRGYVQNCKDFWCDSAPVFGRREPGDAMLGGHRVNWTETYESPAAMETGGRRGRGGYETVAGDEV
;
A
#
# COMPACT_ATOMS: atom_id res chain seq x y z
N MET A 1 59.89 3.09 -43.46
CA MET A 1 59.52 1.67 -43.65
C MET A 1 58.33 1.40 -42.72
N SER A 2 57.22 1.27 -43.34
CA SER A 2 55.89 1.06 -42.81
C SER A 2 55.73 -0.35 -42.24
N SER A 3 55.09 -0.47 -41.09
CA SER A 3 54.39 -1.68 -40.72
C SER A 3 53.14 -1.32 -39.94
N THR A 4 52.02 -1.47 -40.59
CA THR A 4 50.62 -1.45 -40.12
C THR A 4 50.42 -2.49 -39.03
N PRO A 5 49.66 -2.21 -37.95
CA PRO A 5 49.13 -3.24 -37.08
C PRO A 5 47.82 -3.76 -37.63
N GLN A 6 47.71 -5.07 -37.63
CA GLN A 6 46.56 -5.86 -38.01
C GLN A 6 45.36 -5.59 -37.10
N ASN A 7 44.19 -5.43 -37.70
CA ASN A 7 42.86 -5.45 -37.10
C ASN A 7 42.70 -6.76 -36.31
N VAL A 8 42.57 -6.62 -34.99
CA VAL A 8 41.98 -7.65 -34.13
C VAL A 8 40.48 -7.39 -34.13
N SER A 9 39.74 -8.30 -34.72
CA SER A 9 38.29 -8.33 -34.74
C SER A 9 37.73 -8.24 -33.32
N ALA A 10 36.84 -7.25 -33.10
CA ALA A 10 36.02 -7.13 -31.90
C ALA A 10 35.25 -8.44 -31.67
N GLY A 11 35.60 -9.15 -30.62
CA GLY A 11 34.86 -10.32 -30.17
C GLY A 11 33.42 -9.91 -29.81
N ALA A 12 32.48 -10.67 -30.33
CA ALA A 12 31.07 -10.55 -29.97
C ALA A 12 30.88 -10.62 -28.48
N PRO A 13 29.88 -9.90 -27.91
CA PRO A 13 29.60 -9.94 -26.48
C PRO A 13 29.31 -11.38 -26.08
N ILE A 14 30.06 -11.88 -25.10
CA ILE A 14 29.84 -13.18 -24.49
C ILE A 14 28.46 -13.12 -23.83
N GLN A 15 27.47 -13.69 -24.48
CA GLN A 15 26.23 -14.07 -23.77
C GLN A 15 26.66 -15.03 -22.65
N PRO A 16 26.16 -14.85 -21.42
CA PRO A 16 26.38 -15.83 -20.38
C PRO A 16 25.96 -17.19 -20.96
N SER A 17 26.85 -18.14 -20.93
CA SER A 17 26.63 -19.47 -21.48
C SER A 17 25.33 -20.02 -20.93
N ASN A 18 24.41 -20.46 -21.78
CA ASN A 18 23.11 -21.02 -21.50
C ASN A 18 23.18 -22.40 -20.80
N LYS A 19 24.22 -22.63 -20.02
CA LYS A 19 24.38 -23.75 -19.10
C LYS A 19 24.13 -23.26 -17.70
N GLY A 20 22.85 -23.18 -17.32
CA GLY A 20 22.46 -22.84 -15.95
C GLY A 20 21.27 -21.91 -15.79
N THR A 21 20.66 -21.40 -16.86
CA THR A 21 19.27 -21.00 -16.73
C THR A 21 18.45 -22.28 -16.66
N ALA A 22 18.30 -22.82 -15.44
CA ALA A 22 17.20 -23.72 -15.18
C ALA A 22 15.95 -22.87 -15.47
N ALA A 23 15.44 -23.00 -16.70
CA ALA A 23 14.09 -22.61 -16.99
C ALA A 23 13.26 -23.32 -15.92
N ALA A 24 12.54 -22.55 -15.10
CA ALA A 24 11.40 -23.13 -14.41
C ALA A 24 10.70 -24.00 -15.46
N PRO A 25 10.35 -25.27 -15.16
CA PRO A 25 9.68 -26.08 -16.13
C PRO A 25 8.50 -25.26 -16.63
N GLN A 26 8.65 -24.66 -17.79
CA GLN A 26 7.53 -24.20 -18.56
C GLN A 26 6.83 -25.50 -18.90
N LEU A 27 5.89 -25.89 -18.05
CA LEU A 27 4.73 -26.59 -18.57
C LEU A 27 4.21 -25.64 -19.64
N SER A 28 4.62 -25.92 -20.88
CA SER A 28 4.08 -25.27 -22.05
C SER A 28 2.58 -25.23 -21.84
N SER A 29 2.00 -24.05 -21.93
CA SER A 29 0.58 -23.87 -22.16
C SER A 29 0.28 -24.29 -23.62
N GLU A 30 0.79 -25.41 -24.03
CA GLU A 30 0.18 -26.19 -25.05
C GLU A 30 -1.10 -26.70 -24.42
N THR A 31 -2.17 -25.95 -24.59
CA THR A 31 -3.47 -26.54 -24.82
C THR A 31 -3.21 -27.70 -25.78
N LEU A 32 -3.14 -28.92 -25.22
CA LEU A 32 -3.40 -30.11 -25.97
C LEU A 32 -4.85 -29.92 -26.49
N GLU A 33 -4.98 -29.22 -27.65
CA GLU A 33 -6.06 -29.54 -28.55
C GLU A 33 -5.89 -31.03 -28.83
N MET A 34 -6.71 -31.81 -28.14
CA MET A 34 -6.88 -33.23 -28.47
C MET A 34 -7.41 -33.30 -29.90
N GLY A 35 -6.50 -33.28 -30.86
CA GLY A 35 -6.74 -33.79 -32.19
C GLY A 35 -7.23 -35.22 -32.00
N SER A 36 -8.44 -35.48 -32.41
CA SER A 36 -9.05 -36.79 -32.43
C SER A 36 -8.13 -37.79 -33.13
N LEU A 37 -7.43 -38.61 -32.36
CA LEU A 37 -6.82 -39.84 -32.84
C LEU A 37 -7.95 -40.85 -33.17
N PRO A 38 -8.10 -41.34 -34.39
CA PRO A 38 -9.10 -42.33 -34.67
C PRO A 38 -8.64 -43.68 -34.12
N GLY A 39 -9.33 -44.20 -33.12
CA GLY A 39 -9.21 -45.58 -32.70
C GLY A 39 -8.82 -45.91 -31.23
N ALA A 40 -8.86 -44.94 -30.32
CA ALA A 40 -8.85 -45.27 -28.89
C ALA A 40 -10.28 -45.61 -28.46
N ALA A 41 -10.54 -46.81 -28.04
CA ALA A 41 -11.76 -47.16 -27.34
C ALA A 41 -11.96 -46.14 -26.21
N GLU A 42 -13.12 -45.50 -26.17
CA GLU A 42 -13.56 -44.59 -25.10
C GLU A 42 -13.51 -45.39 -23.78
N ALA A 43 -12.42 -45.30 -23.04
CA ALA A 43 -12.38 -45.71 -21.65
C ALA A 43 -13.42 -44.84 -20.95
N VAL A 44 -14.40 -45.49 -20.33
CA VAL A 44 -15.47 -44.81 -19.58
C VAL A 44 -14.79 -43.91 -18.54
N PRO A 45 -15.01 -42.58 -18.55
CA PRO A 45 -14.26 -41.61 -17.71
C PRO A 45 -14.38 -41.88 -16.20
N GLU A 46 -15.25 -42.77 -15.78
CA GLU A 46 -15.50 -43.14 -14.38
C GLU A 46 -14.51 -44.16 -13.81
N GLU A 47 -13.65 -44.76 -14.62
CA GLU A 47 -12.71 -45.83 -14.16
C GLU A 47 -11.24 -45.36 -14.06
N ASP A 48 -10.90 -44.17 -14.50
CA ASP A 48 -9.53 -43.63 -14.35
C ASP A 48 -9.35 -42.90 -13.01
N ILE A 49 -8.64 -43.55 -12.08
CA ILE A 49 -8.34 -43.00 -10.74
C ILE A 49 -7.66 -41.63 -10.82
N MET A 50 -6.79 -41.39 -11.81
CA MET A 50 -6.10 -40.08 -11.98
C MET A 50 -7.05 -39.00 -12.47
N HIS A 51 -7.97 -39.36 -13.36
CA HIS A 51 -9.00 -38.44 -13.83
C HIS A 51 -9.96 -38.08 -12.69
N LEU A 52 -10.42 -39.05 -11.90
CA LEU A 52 -11.28 -38.79 -10.74
C LEU A 52 -10.64 -37.88 -9.71
N ALA A 53 -9.33 -38.06 -9.45
CA ALA A 53 -8.57 -37.17 -8.58
C ALA A 53 -8.47 -35.74 -9.15
N ARG A 54 -8.26 -35.59 -10.46
CA ARG A 54 -8.18 -34.32 -11.16
C ARG A 54 -9.48 -33.51 -11.08
N VAL A 55 -10.63 -34.19 -11.26
CA VAL A 55 -11.95 -33.53 -11.24
C VAL A 55 -12.57 -33.44 -9.84
N GLY A 56 -12.01 -34.17 -8.86
CA GLY A 56 -12.47 -34.18 -7.47
C GLY A 56 -13.73 -35.03 -7.22
N ASN A 57 -13.97 -36.09 -8.02
CA ASN A 57 -15.14 -36.96 -7.88
C ASN A 57 -14.93 -38.01 -6.77
N ILE A 58 -15.19 -37.60 -5.52
CA ILE A 58 -15.01 -38.46 -4.34
C ILE A 58 -15.92 -39.74 -4.38
N PRO A 59 -17.25 -39.62 -4.71
CA PRO A 59 -18.10 -40.82 -4.71
C PRO A 59 -17.66 -41.90 -5.71
N ALA A 60 -17.12 -41.49 -6.87
CA ALA A 60 -16.59 -42.47 -7.82
C ALA A 60 -15.23 -43.03 -7.35
N MET A 61 -14.38 -42.22 -6.74
CA MET A 61 -13.12 -42.64 -6.15
C MET A 61 -13.33 -43.67 -5.04
N GLU A 62 -14.33 -43.45 -4.17
CA GLU A 62 -14.66 -44.35 -3.08
C GLU A 62 -15.11 -45.73 -3.59
N LYS A 63 -15.96 -45.78 -4.63
CA LYS A 63 -16.36 -47.02 -5.30
C LYS A 63 -15.16 -47.79 -5.89
N LEU A 64 -14.16 -47.08 -6.45
CA LEU A 64 -12.95 -47.75 -6.95
C LEU A 64 -12.14 -48.37 -5.81
N PHE A 65 -12.03 -47.68 -4.67
CA PHE A 65 -11.34 -48.22 -3.50
C PHE A 65 -12.10 -49.42 -2.89
N GLU A 66 -13.43 -49.41 -2.88
CA GLU A 66 -14.27 -50.56 -2.44
C GLU A 66 -14.11 -51.76 -3.34
N LYS A 67 -13.89 -51.60 -4.66
CA LYS A 67 -13.60 -52.72 -5.57
C LYS A 67 -12.24 -53.41 -5.26
N GLY A 68 -11.33 -52.71 -4.54
CA GLY A 68 -10.03 -53.24 -4.15
C GLY A 68 -8.98 -53.26 -5.27
N GLU A 69 -9.26 -52.66 -6.42
CA GLU A 69 -8.32 -52.57 -7.54
C GLU A 69 -7.28 -51.48 -7.34
N TYR A 70 -7.65 -50.42 -6.61
CA TYR A 70 -6.84 -49.25 -6.33
C TYR A 70 -6.94 -48.87 -4.85
N ASP A 71 -5.90 -48.21 -4.36
CA ASP A 71 -5.86 -47.58 -3.04
C ASP A 71 -5.25 -46.16 -3.12
N ALA A 72 -5.21 -45.44 -1.99
CA ALA A 72 -4.66 -44.11 -1.91
C ALA A 72 -3.15 -44.04 -2.16
N THR A 73 -2.44 -45.18 -2.15
CA THR A 73 -0.98 -45.27 -2.39
C THR A 73 -0.65 -45.55 -3.85
N TYR A 74 -1.67 -45.72 -4.71
CA TYR A 74 -1.50 -45.96 -6.15
C TYR A 74 -0.60 -44.88 -6.80
N LYS A 75 0.22 -45.36 -7.72
CA LYS A 75 1.11 -44.50 -8.55
C LYS A 75 1.17 -45.04 -9.97
N ASP A 76 1.28 -44.11 -10.91
CA ASP A 76 1.53 -44.46 -12.29
C ASP A 76 3.02 -44.82 -12.57
N ARG A 77 3.37 -45.01 -13.85
CA ARG A 77 4.74 -45.33 -14.27
C ARG A 77 5.75 -44.20 -13.99
N GLU A 78 5.29 -42.96 -13.89
CA GLU A 78 6.08 -41.76 -13.61
C GLU A 78 6.13 -41.44 -12.10
N GLY A 79 5.50 -42.29 -11.26
CA GLY A 79 5.42 -42.09 -9.83
C GLY A 79 4.38 -41.08 -9.37
N ILE A 80 3.58 -40.55 -10.31
CA ILE A 80 2.49 -39.59 -9.98
C ILE A 80 1.39 -40.36 -9.25
N THR A 81 0.83 -39.75 -8.20
CA THR A 81 -0.28 -40.31 -7.42
C THR A 81 -1.56 -39.52 -7.64
N PRO A 82 -2.75 -40.05 -7.31
CA PRO A 82 -3.99 -39.28 -7.29
C PRO A 82 -3.88 -38.02 -6.45
N LEU A 83 -3.08 -38.04 -5.36
CA LEU A 83 -2.85 -36.85 -4.51
C LEU A 83 -2.13 -35.72 -5.25
N HIS A 84 -1.20 -36.02 -6.17
CA HIS A 84 -0.57 -34.98 -7.01
C HIS A 84 -1.63 -34.26 -7.86
N TRP A 85 -2.49 -35.00 -8.55
CA TRP A 85 -3.54 -34.43 -9.38
C TRP A 85 -4.58 -33.66 -8.60
N ALA A 86 -5.00 -34.16 -7.44
CA ALA A 86 -5.92 -33.45 -6.56
C ALA A 86 -5.28 -32.14 -6.05
N ALA A 87 -4.01 -32.17 -5.68
CA ALA A 87 -3.29 -31.02 -5.13
C ALA A 87 -3.07 -29.89 -6.15
N ILE A 88 -2.63 -30.21 -7.39
CA ILE A 88 -2.40 -29.19 -8.43
C ILE A 88 -3.70 -28.59 -8.94
N ASN A 89 -4.78 -29.38 -9.02
CA ASN A 89 -6.08 -28.93 -9.49
C ASN A 89 -6.96 -28.31 -8.39
N ASN A 90 -6.37 -28.12 -7.20
CA ASN A 90 -7.05 -27.48 -6.05
C ASN A 90 -8.33 -28.20 -5.60
N GLN A 91 -8.35 -29.53 -5.70
CA GLN A 91 -9.47 -30.37 -5.24
C GLN A 91 -9.35 -30.63 -3.75
N PHE A 92 -9.55 -29.59 -2.91
CA PHE A 92 -9.31 -29.65 -1.47
C PHE A 92 -10.00 -30.83 -0.78
N ALA A 93 -11.28 -31.08 -1.09
CA ALA A 93 -12.02 -32.19 -0.51
C ALA A 93 -11.43 -33.55 -0.92
N MET A 94 -10.96 -33.68 -2.17
CA MET A 94 -10.28 -34.89 -2.65
C MET A 94 -8.90 -35.06 -1.99
N VAL A 95 -8.15 -33.95 -1.83
CA VAL A 95 -6.86 -33.97 -1.09
C VAL A 95 -7.09 -34.51 0.32
N LYS A 96 -8.10 -33.97 1.04
CA LYS A 96 -8.45 -34.43 2.37
C LYS A 96 -8.86 -35.93 2.39
N PHE A 97 -9.74 -36.32 1.47
CA PHE A 97 -10.18 -37.71 1.35
C PHE A 97 -8.99 -38.67 1.14
N LEU A 98 -8.07 -38.35 0.24
CA LEU A 98 -6.90 -39.17 -0.05
C LEU A 98 -5.94 -39.24 1.16
N ILE A 99 -5.76 -38.14 1.89
CA ILE A 99 -4.99 -38.12 3.15
C ILE A 99 -5.63 -39.03 4.20
N ASP A 100 -6.95 -38.92 4.39
CA ASP A 100 -7.70 -39.73 5.36
C ASP A 100 -7.66 -41.24 5.01
N LYS A 101 -7.49 -41.56 3.71
CA LYS A 101 -7.30 -42.93 3.21
C LYS A 101 -5.83 -43.39 3.21
N GLY A 102 -4.88 -42.59 3.72
CA GLY A 102 -3.49 -42.99 3.93
C GLY A 102 -2.57 -42.73 2.71
N ALA A 103 -2.86 -41.76 1.86
CA ALA A 103 -1.97 -41.40 0.76
C ALA A 103 -0.59 -40.94 1.24
N ASP A 104 0.47 -41.32 0.52
CA ASP A 104 1.85 -40.86 0.80
C ASP A 104 2.02 -39.39 0.41
N LEU A 105 2.16 -38.54 1.43
CA LEU A 105 2.25 -37.07 1.29
C LEU A 105 3.57 -36.59 0.66
N ASN A 106 4.61 -37.41 0.79
CA ASN A 106 5.99 -37.08 0.40
C ASN A 106 6.44 -37.82 -0.85
N ARG A 107 5.54 -38.56 -1.51
CA ARG A 107 5.85 -39.26 -2.75
C ARG A 107 6.28 -38.28 -3.82
N LYS A 108 7.41 -38.57 -4.47
CA LYS A 108 7.91 -37.85 -5.63
C LYS A 108 7.36 -38.46 -6.92
N GLY A 109 6.90 -37.64 -7.85
CA GLY A 109 6.37 -38.10 -9.14
C GLY A 109 6.46 -37.04 -10.24
N GLY A 110 6.25 -37.50 -11.49
CA GLY A 110 6.31 -36.67 -12.70
C GLY A 110 7.73 -36.33 -13.16
N ASP A 111 7.82 -35.63 -14.28
CA ASP A 111 9.10 -35.23 -14.90
C ASP A 111 9.98 -34.40 -13.97
N SER A 112 9.38 -33.57 -13.15
CA SER A 112 10.08 -32.75 -12.14
C SER A 112 10.46 -33.49 -10.88
N VAL A 113 10.03 -34.75 -10.71
CA VAL A 113 10.26 -35.56 -9.52
C VAL A 113 9.84 -34.80 -8.23
N ALA A 114 8.69 -34.14 -8.28
CA ALA A 114 8.19 -33.26 -7.24
C ALA A 114 7.14 -33.96 -6.36
N THR A 115 6.88 -33.40 -5.16
CA THR A 115 5.86 -33.91 -4.22
C THR A 115 4.49 -33.29 -4.48
N PRO A 116 3.37 -33.86 -3.97
CA PRO A 116 2.05 -33.25 -4.03
C PRO A 116 2.02 -31.83 -3.42
N LEU A 117 2.79 -31.60 -2.34
CA LEU A 117 2.94 -30.29 -1.73
C LEU A 117 3.56 -29.27 -2.70
N GLN A 118 4.60 -29.65 -3.43
CA GLN A 118 5.23 -28.81 -4.43
C GLN A 118 4.29 -28.51 -5.62
N TRP A 119 3.50 -29.49 -6.05
CA TRP A 119 2.49 -29.30 -7.09
C TRP A 119 1.38 -28.33 -6.66
N ALA A 120 0.91 -28.43 -5.40
CA ALA A 120 -0.03 -27.45 -4.84
C ALA A 120 0.57 -26.03 -4.77
N ALA A 121 1.83 -25.94 -4.32
CA ALA A 121 2.56 -24.68 -4.19
C ALA A 121 2.81 -24.02 -5.56
N GLN A 122 3.09 -24.78 -6.59
CA GLN A 122 3.28 -24.29 -7.96
C GLN A 122 2.04 -23.55 -8.51
N ARG A 123 0.85 -23.95 -8.08
CA ARG A 123 -0.41 -23.28 -8.44
C ARG A 123 -0.90 -22.28 -7.39
N SER A 124 -0.13 -22.08 -6.32
CA SER A 124 -0.51 -21.21 -5.19
C SER A 124 -1.81 -21.64 -4.48
N ASN A 125 -2.06 -22.96 -4.43
CA ASN A 125 -3.23 -23.56 -3.78
C ASN A 125 -3.00 -23.63 -2.25
N TYR A 126 -2.88 -22.48 -1.57
CA TYR A 126 -2.39 -22.42 -0.19
C TYR A 126 -3.29 -23.11 0.84
N TYR A 127 -4.58 -23.31 0.60
CA TYR A 127 -5.42 -24.15 1.47
C TYR A 127 -5.01 -25.63 1.40
N SER A 128 -4.77 -26.15 0.19
CA SER A 128 -4.25 -27.50 -0.01
C SER A 128 -2.82 -27.63 0.53
N VAL A 129 -1.98 -26.60 0.34
CA VAL A 129 -0.62 -26.53 0.93
C VAL A 129 -0.71 -26.61 2.46
N ASN A 130 -1.57 -25.82 3.09
CA ASN A 130 -1.75 -25.83 4.54
C ASN A 130 -2.23 -27.20 5.04
N LEU A 131 -3.21 -27.80 4.36
CA LEU A 131 -3.72 -29.12 4.73
C LEU A 131 -2.62 -30.19 4.68
N LEU A 132 -1.83 -30.22 3.61
CA LEU A 132 -0.71 -31.15 3.46
C LEU A 132 0.33 -30.97 4.57
N LEU A 133 0.70 -29.70 4.87
CA LEU A 133 1.65 -29.38 5.95
C LEU A 133 1.14 -29.80 7.33
N GLN A 134 -0.16 -29.60 7.63
CA GLN A 134 -0.78 -30.00 8.89
C GLN A 134 -0.75 -31.54 9.09
N HIS A 135 -0.75 -32.31 8.00
CA HIS A 135 -0.68 -33.76 8.05
C HIS A 135 0.73 -34.34 7.92
N GLY A 136 1.77 -33.47 7.92
CA GLY A 136 3.18 -33.89 7.97
C GLY A 136 3.88 -33.98 6.61
N ALA A 137 3.37 -33.33 5.56
CA ALA A 137 4.16 -33.18 4.34
C ALA A 137 5.41 -32.35 4.61
N ASP A 138 6.57 -32.83 4.16
CA ASP A 138 7.86 -32.17 4.36
C ASP A 138 8.10 -31.09 3.28
N PRO A 139 8.13 -29.79 3.65
CA PRO A 139 8.37 -28.71 2.69
C PRO A 139 9.82 -28.59 2.23
N LEU A 140 10.76 -29.27 2.87
CA LEU A 140 12.20 -29.24 2.54
C LEU A 140 12.59 -30.25 1.46
N ILE A 141 11.72 -31.21 1.15
CA ILE A 141 11.97 -32.13 0.04
C ILE A 141 12.17 -31.36 -1.24
N THR A 142 13.25 -31.71 -1.97
CA THR A 142 13.61 -31.05 -3.22
C THR A 142 13.16 -31.86 -4.43
N ASP A 143 12.83 -31.17 -5.51
CA ASP A 143 12.57 -31.73 -6.83
C ASP A 143 13.88 -32.14 -7.56
N ALA A 144 13.78 -32.49 -8.84
CA ALA A 144 14.93 -32.88 -9.67
C ALA A 144 15.95 -31.74 -9.88
N GLN A 145 15.53 -30.48 -9.74
CA GLN A 145 16.39 -29.29 -9.85
C GLN A 145 16.91 -28.80 -8.49
N GLY A 146 16.59 -29.49 -7.41
CA GLY A 146 16.96 -29.09 -6.06
C GLY A 146 16.05 -28.01 -5.47
N TYR A 147 14.93 -27.69 -6.09
CA TYR A 147 13.98 -26.69 -5.55
C TYR A 147 13.09 -27.33 -4.48
N ASN A 148 13.04 -26.72 -3.31
CA ASN A 148 12.07 -27.03 -2.28
C ASN A 148 10.77 -26.22 -2.47
N THR A 149 9.79 -26.44 -1.60
CA THR A 149 8.49 -25.76 -1.66
C THR A 149 8.60 -24.24 -1.59
N LEU A 150 9.59 -23.70 -0.84
CA LEU A 150 9.80 -22.23 -0.73
C LEU A 150 10.30 -21.64 -2.05
N HIS A 151 11.24 -22.29 -2.73
CA HIS A 151 11.74 -21.87 -4.05
C HIS A 151 10.60 -21.85 -5.09
N ILE A 152 9.83 -22.95 -5.19
CA ILE A 152 8.71 -23.07 -6.13
C ILE A 152 7.65 -21.99 -5.89
N SER A 153 7.31 -21.73 -4.63
CA SER A 153 6.35 -20.69 -4.27
C SER A 153 6.84 -19.28 -4.63
N THR A 154 8.16 -19.07 -4.59
CA THR A 154 8.78 -17.79 -4.94
C THR A 154 8.67 -17.50 -6.43
N PHE A 155 8.69 -18.52 -7.30
CA PHE A 155 8.58 -18.33 -8.75
C PHE A 155 7.26 -17.67 -9.18
N ASN A 156 6.20 -17.84 -8.40
CA ASN A 156 4.89 -17.25 -8.65
C ASN A 156 4.73 -15.84 -8.03
N GLY A 157 5.64 -15.45 -7.14
CA GLY A 157 5.57 -14.17 -6.43
C GLY A 157 4.36 -14.04 -5.48
N ASN A 158 3.77 -15.16 -5.03
CA ASN A 158 2.61 -15.14 -4.13
C ASN A 158 3.06 -14.91 -2.68
N VAL A 159 2.96 -13.67 -2.23
CA VAL A 159 3.43 -13.24 -0.91
C VAL A 159 2.63 -13.89 0.23
N LEU A 160 1.34 -14.20 0.04
CA LEU A 160 0.52 -14.88 1.06
C LEU A 160 0.99 -16.31 1.27
N LEU A 161 1.24 -17.06 0.17
CA LEU A 161 1.77 -18.42 0.26
C LEU A 161 3.16 -18.43 0.92
N LEU A 162 4.03 -17.50 0.53
CA LEU A 162 5.35 -17.36 1.17
C LEU A 162 5.24 -17.02 2.66
N THR A 163 4.29 -16.16 3.03
CA THR A 163 4.02 -15.85 4.44
C THR A 163 3.59 -17.10 5.21
N LEU A 164 2.68 -17.91 4.65
CA LEU A 164 2.26 -19.17 5.24
C LEU A 164 3.45 -20.12 5.46
N LEU A 165 4.27 -20.34 4.42
CA LEU A 165 5.41 -21.26 4.48
C LEU A 165 6.46 -20.84 5.50
N LEU A 166 6.78 -19.55 5.56
CA LEU A 166 7.75 -19.01 6.53
C LEU A 166 7.27 -19.18 7.98
N HIS A 167 5.97 -19.11 8.24
CA HIS A 167 5.40 -19.38 9.57
C HIS A 167 5.41 -20.87 9.95
N GLN A 168 5.69 -21.78 9.01
CA GLN A 168 5.91 -23.20 9.33
C GLN A 168 7.36 -23.50 9.78
N GLY A 169 8.20 -22.48 9.92
CA GLY A 169 9.58 -22.63 10.41
C GLY A 169 10.57 -23.11 9.35
N ILE A 170 10.25 -22.96 8.06
CA ILE A 170 11.18 -23.27 6.98
C ILE A 170 12.34 -22.26 7.03
N PRO A 171 13.61 -22.73 7.05
CA PRO A 171 14.76 -21.81 7.00
C PRO A 171 14.71 -20.95 5.74
N VAL A 172 14.89 -19.63 5.91
CA VAL A 172 14.72 -18.66 4.81
C VAL A 172 15.84 -18.72 3.77
N ASP A 173 17.05 -19.12 4.20
CA ASP A 173 18.27 -19.16 3.37
C ASP A 173 18.61 -20.55 2.85
N VAL A 174 17.63 -21.47 2.75
CA VAL A 174 17.84 -22.76 2.10
C VAL A 174 18.20 -22.54 0.63
N VAL A 175 19.22 -23.26 0.17
CA VAL A 175 19.72 -23.15 -1.21
C VAL A 175 19.23 -24.30 -2.09
N ASP A 176 19.10 -24.04 -3.39
CA ASP A 176 18.88 -25.05 -4.43
C ASP A 176 20.20 -25.74 -4.85
N SER A 177 20.16 -26.61 -5.83
CA SER A 177 21.33 -27.34 -6.36
C SER A 177 22.43 -26.45 -6.93
N TYR A 178 22.16 -25.17 -7.18
CA TYR A 178 23.10 -24.18 -7.71
C TYR A 178 23.51 -23.11 -6.70
N GLY A 179 23.13 -23.30 -5.44
CA GLY A 179 23.40 -22.37 -4.35
C GLY A 179 22.49 -21.14 -4.32
N HIS A 180 21.38 -21.09 -5.10
CA HIS A 180 20.49 -19.96 -5.06
C HIS A 180 19.52 -20.06 -3.87
N THR A 181 19.33 -18.94 -3.17
CA THR A 181 18.31 -18.79 -2.14
C THR A 181 16.97 -18.31 -2.72
N ALA A 182 15.88 -18.46 -1.97
CA ALA A 182 14.58 -17.91 -2.33
C ALA A 182 14.62 -16.37 -2.52
N LEU A 183 15.47 -15.66 -1.75
CA LEU A 183 15.73 -14.21 -1.93
C LEU A 183 16.35 -13.91 -3.30
N MET A 184 17.33 -14.71 -3.77
CA MET A 184 17.93 -14.55 -5.10
C MET A 184 16.89 -14.78 -6.20
N TRP A 185 16.05 -15.78 -6.07
CA TRP A 185 14.97 -16.04 -7.02
C TRP A 185 13.92 -14.92 -7.05
N ALA A 186 13.51 -14.39 -5.89
CA ALA A 186 12.62 -13.24 -5.81
C ALA A 186 13.22 -12.00 -6.48
N ALA A 187 14.52 -11.76 -6.28
CA ALA A 187 15.27 -10.67 -6.91
C ALA A 187 15.36 -10.84 -8.42
N TYR A 188 15.72 -12.04 -8.89
CA TYR A 188 15.77 -12.39 -10.31
C TYR A 188 14.43 -12.23 -11.03
N LYS A 189 13.33 -12.68 -10.41
CA LYS A 189 11.98 -12.51 -10.97
C LYS A 189 11.49 -11.05 -10.89
N GLY A 190 12.10 -10.22 -10.05
CA GLY A 190 11.73 -8.82 -9.86
C GLY A 190 10.48 -8.63 -9.01
N PHE A 191 10.30 -9.42 -7.95
CA PHE A 191 9.18 -9.37 -7.01
C PHE A 191 9.53 -8.60 -5.73
N PRO A 192 9.34 -7.27 -5.68
CA PRO A 192 9.82 -6.46 -4.55
C PRO A 192 9.11 -6.76 -3.23
N LEU A 193 7.86 -7.21 -3.26
CA LEU A 193 7.14 -7.60 -2.04
C LEU A 193 7.67 -8.90 -1.45
N CYS A 194 8.09 -9.86 -2.29
CA CYS A 194 8.73 -11.08 -1.83
C CYS A 194 10.13 -10.80 -1.28
N VAL A 195 10.91 -9.95 -1.98
CA VAL A 195 12.22 -9.48 -1.49
C VAL A 195 12.09 -8.82 -0.12
N ASP A 196 11.13 -7.89 0.05
CA ASP A 196 10.89 -7.23 1.34
C ASP A 196 10.44 -8.22 2.43
N LEU A 197 9.62 -9.23 2.07
CA LEU A 197 9.20 -10.27 2.99
C LEU A 197 10.39 -11.10 3.50
N PHE A 198 11.22 -11.62 2.59
CA PHE A 198 12.39 -12.41 2.95
C PHE A 198 13.39 -11.63 3.80
N LEU A 199 13.66 -10.36 3.44
CA LEU A 199 14.55 -9.49 4.20
C LEU A 199 14.03 -9.22 5.61
N ARG A 200 12.73 -8.97 5.77
CA ARG A 200 12.10 -8.83 7.10
C ARG A 200 12.11 -10.14 7.89
N TRP A 201 12.17 -11.27 7.21
CA TRP A 201 12.30 -12.59 7.84
C TRP A 201 13.75 -12.95 8.20
N GLY A 202 14.70 -12.08 7.89
CA GLY A 202 16.11 -12.22 8.22
C GLY A 202 16.95 -12.94 7.17
N ALA A 203 16.47 -13.01 5.91
CA ALA A 203 17.28 -13.55 4.82
C ALA A 203 18.59 -12.77 4.64
N SER A 204 19.68 -13.49 4.45
CA SER A 204 21.01 -12.91 4.27
C SER A 204 21.14 -12.25 2.89
N VAL A 205 21.47 -10.97 2.88
CA VAL A 205 21.80 -10.22 1.64
C VAL A 205 23.19 -10.52 1.10
N HIS A 206 24.03 -11.21 1.89
CA HIS A 206 25.43 -11.48 1.58
C HIS A 206 25.68 -12.88 1.06
N THR A 207 24.69 -13.77 1.13
CA THR A 207 24.78 -15.14 0.59
C THR A 207 25.07 -15.07 -0.91
N THR A 208 25.98 -15.92 -1.37
CA THR A 208 26.37 -16.06 -2.78
C THR A 208 26.03 -17.46 -3.29
N ASP A 209 25.69 -17.55 -4.57
CA ASP A 209 25.59 -18.81 -5.28
C ASP A 209 26.97 -19.39 -5.66
N GLU A 210 27.00 -20.52 -6.35
CA GLU A 210 28.26 -21.17 -6.79
C GLU A 210 29.10 -20.27 -7.71
N GLN A 211 28.50 -19.29 -8.39
CA GLN A 211 29.18 -18.34 -9.28
C GLN A 211 29.58 -17.03 -8.55
N GLY A 212 29.28 -16.92 -7.25
CA GLY A 212 29.56 -15.75 -6.44
C GLY A 212 28.55 -14.60 -6.64
N PHE A 213 27.39 -14.84 -7.31
CA PHE A 213 26.36 -13.82 -7.41
C PHE A 213 25.58 -13.70 -6.11
N THR A 214 25.34 -12.47 -5.67
CA THR A 214 24.43 -12.15 -4.56
C THR A 214 23.02 -11.86 -5.09
N ALA A 215 22.03 -11.77 -4.19
CA ALA A 215 20.68 -11.33 -4.55
C ALA A 215 20.67 -9.95 -5.27
N LEU A 216 21.64 -9.07 -4.97
CA LEU A 216 21.79 -7.77 -5.63
C LEU A 216 22.19 -7.92 -7.11
N HIS A 217 23.11 -8.82 -7.43
CA HIS A 217 23.46 -9.13 -8.82
C HIS A 217 22.23 -9.69 -9.58
N TRP A 218 21.49 -10.61 -8.97
CA TRP A 218 20.28 -11.18 -9.58
C TRP A 218 19.16 -10.15 -9.80
N ALA A 219 18.99 -9.17 -8.90
CA ALA A 219 18.05 -8.06 -9.10
C ALA A 219 18.40 -7.20 -10.32
N LEU A 220 19.70 -7.06 -10.63
CA LEU A 220 20.19 -6.31 -11.79
C LEU A 220 20.00 -7.08 -13.11
N VAL A 221 20.01 -8.40 -13.10
CA VAL A 221 19.67 -9.22 -14.29
C VAL A 221 18.26 -8.85 -14.80
N LYS A 222 17.30 -8.66 -13.89
CA LYS A 222 15.96 -8.20 -14.26
C LYS A 222 15.86 -6.67 -14.44
N GLY A 223 16.78 -5.89 -13.86
CA GLY A 223 16.72 -4.44 -13.85
C GLY A 223 15.59 -3.87 -12.99
N SER A 224 15.19 -4.61 -11.95
CA SER A 224 14.11 -4.21 -11.03
C SER A 224 14.59 -3.18 -10.02
N THR A 225 14.44 -1.89 -10.31
CA THR A 225 14.79 -0.80 -9.38
C THR A 225 14.21 -1.01 -7.97
N PRO A 226 12.95 -1.43 -7.75
CA PRO A 226 12.42 -1.64 -6.41
C PRO A 226 13.11 -2.78 -5.64
N CYS A 227 13.53 -3.86 -6.34
CA CYS A 227 14.29 -4.95 -5.70
C CYS A 227 15.70 -4.49 -5.32
N VAL A 228 16.40 -3.83 -6.26
CA VAL A 228 17.73 -3.27 -6.02
C VAL A 228 17.70 -2.29 -4.83
N LEU A 229 16.69 -1.39 -4.80
CA LEU A 229 16.49 -0.45 -3.72
C LEU A 229 16.36 -1.15 -2.37
N LYS A 230 15.48 -2.17 -2.28
CA LYS A 230 15.26 -2.92 -1.04
C LYS A 230 16.52 -3.63 -0.56
N LEU A 231 17.23 -4.28 -1.44
CA LEU A 231 18.47 -4.98 -1.09
C LEU A 231 19.53 -4.00 -0.56
N ILE A 232 19.70 -2.83 -1.18
CA ILE A 232 20.62 -1.80 -0.70
C ILE A 232 20.16 -1.21 0.65
N GLU A 233 18.86 -0.97 0.84
CA GLU A 233 18.29 -0.52 2.12
C GLU A 233 18.60 -1.47 3.28
N TYR A 234 18.64 -2.78 3.01
CA TYR A 234 18.96 -3.83 3.99
C TYR A 234 20.46 -4.15 4.04
N GLY A 235 21.32 -3.34 3.41
CA GLY A 235 22.77 -3.40 3.57
C GLY A 235 23.49 -4.36 2.62
N ALA A 236 22.89 -4.71 1.46
CA ALA A 236 23.60 -5.49 0.46
C ALA A 236 24.90 -4.79 0.02
N ASP A 237 25.99 -5.55 -0.09
CA ASP A 237 27.28 -5.01 -0.49
C ASP A 237 27.28 -4.63 -1.97
N ARG A 238 27.44 -3.33 -2.22
CA ARG A 238 27.47 -2.73 -3.56
C ARG A 238 28.76 -3.04 -4.33
N PHE A 239 29.76 -3.54 -3.66
CA PHE A 239 31.09 -3.86 -4.20
C PHE A 239 31.40 -5.35 -4.19
N ALA A 240 30.40 -6.20 -3.82
CA ALA A 240 30.56 -7.65 -3.83
C ALA A 240 31.04 -8.13 -5.19
N LYS A 241 32.00 -9.05 -5.20
CA LYS A 241 32.58 -9.58 -6.45
C LYS A 241 32.12 -11.02 -6.68
N THR A 242 31.72 -11.30 -7.89
CA THR A 242 31.50 -12.68 -8.36
C THR A 242 32.82 -13.42 -8.48
N THR A 243 32.79 -14.73 -8.72
CA THR A 243 34.00 -15.56 -9.00
C THR A 243 34.80 -15.04 -10.21
N THR A 244 34.14 -14.35 -11.15
CA THR A 244 34.78 -13.71 -12.32
C THR A 244 35.22 -12.27 -12.04
N GLY A 245 35.11 -11.77 -10.79
CA GLY A 245 35.52 -10.44 -10.39
C GLY A 245 34.53 -9.32 -10.75
N LYS A 246 33.34 -9.63 -11.25
CA LYS A 246 32.32 -8.63 -11.61
C LYS A 246 31.62 -8.09 -10.37
N THR A 247 31.53 -6.77 -10.28
CA THR A 247 30.75 -6.07 -9.25
C THR A 247 29.31 -5.84 -9.73
N PRO A 248 28.34 -5.49 -8.84
CA PRO A 248 27.00 -5.10 -9.26
C PRO A 248 26.97 -3.98 -10.30
N ALA A 249 27.89 -2.98 -10.20
CA ALA A 249 28.02 -1.91 -11.19
C ALA A 249 28.40 -2.44 -12.57
N ILE A 250 29.41 -3.32 -12.66
CA ILE A 250 29.84 -3.97 -13.92
C ILE A 250 28.71 -4.84 -14.47
N THR A 251 28.03 -5.62 -13.61
CA THR A 251 26.89 -6.44 -14.00
C THR A 251 25.76 -5.59 -14.58
N ALA A 252 25.48 -4.42 -13.99
CA ALA A 252 24.48 -3.48 -14.50
C ALA A 252 24.86 -2.92 -15.89
N GLN A 253 26.15 -2.68 -16.14
CA GLN A 253 26.64 -2.24 -17.44
C GLN A 253 26.50 -3.35 -18.50
N ASP A 254 26.97 -4.56 -18.18
CA ASP A 254 26.89 -5.71 -19.09
C ASP A 254 25.46 -6.04 -19.54
N LEU A 255 24.49 -5.81 -18.64
CA LEU A 255 23.07 -6.13 -18.86
C LEU A 255 22.22 -4.92 -19.29
N ASN A 256 22.82 -3.74 -19.55
CA ASN A 256 22.11 -2.50 -19.89
C ASN A 256 21.06 -2.07 -18.83
N THR A 257 21.31 -2.36 -17.55
CA THR A 257 20.44 -2.01 -16.43
C THR A 257 21.00 -0.90 -15.54
N THR A 258 22.02 -0.17 -16.02
CA THR A 258 22.67 0.96 -15.33
C THR A 258 21.68 2.03 -14.86
N GLY A 259 20.63 2.31 -15.67
CA GLY A 259 19.59 3.26 -15.27
C GLY A 259 18.79 2.82 -14.04
N ALA A 260 18.57 1.52 -13.85
CA ALA A 260 17.93 0.98 -12.64
C ALA A 260 18.89 1.03 -11.45
N TRP A 261 20.16 0.71 -11.67
CA TRP A 261 21.23 0.77 -10.68
C TRP A 261 21.43 2.18 -10.13
N HIS A 262 21.73 3.17 -10.99
CA HIS A 262 21.95 4.56 -10.57
C HIS A 262 20.71 5.16 -9.89
N ARG A 263 19.50 4.82 -10.35
CA ARG A 263 18.27 5.29 -9.68
C ARG A 263 18.14 4.73 -8.28
N ALA A 264 18.41 3.43 -8.09
CA ALA A 264 18.36 2.81 -6.77
C ALA A 264 19.46 3.37 -5.84
N LEU A 265 20.68 3.54 -6.34
CA LEU A 265 21.78 4.18 -5.60
C LEU A 265 21.38 5.60 -5.14
N LYS A 266 20.92 6.42 -6.09
CA LYS A 266 20.47 7.78 -5.80
C LYS A 266 19.36 7.79 -4.75
N GLU A 267 18.38 6.89 -4.85
CA GLU A 267 17.30 6.79 -3.87
C GLU A 267 17.78 6.31 -2.49
N CYS A 268 18.89 5.58 -2.39
CA CYS A 268 19.51 5.18 -1.14
C CYS A 268 20.53 6.19 -0.60
N GLY A 269 20.92 7.22 -1.36
CA GLY A 269 21.88 8.24 -0.93
C GLY A 269 23.32 7.92 -1.28
N TYR A 270 23.50 7.19 -2.36
CA TYR A 270 24.81 6.86 -2.91
C TYR A 270 24.99 7.56 -4.27
N ASP A 271 26.26 7.84 -4.63
CA ASP A 271 26.62 8.30 -5.96
C ASP A 271 26.58 7.15 -7.00
N GLU A 272 26.94 7.44 -8.23
CA GLU A 272 26.95 6.47 -9.32
C GLU A 272 27.97 5.35 -9.11
N ASP A 273 29.03 5.63 -8.34
CA ASP A 273 30.09 4.68 -7.98
C ASP A 273 29.74 3.83 -6.74
N GLY A 274 28.63 4.12 -6.07
CA GLY A 274 28.16 3.40 -4.88
C GLY A 274 28.71 3.94 -3.56
N HIS A 275 29.38 5.09 -3.56
CA HIS A 275 29.87 5.73 -2.33
C HIS A 275 28.78 6.61 -1.69
N PRO A 276 28.76 6.76 -0.35
CA PRO A 276 27.78 7.58 0.32
C PRO A 276 27.95 9.05 -0.04
N VAL A 277 26.89 9.67 -0.54
CA VAL A 277 26.90 11.11 -0.84
C VAL A 277 26.75 11.89 0.45
N THR A 278 27.77 12.72 0.75
CA THR A 278 27.76 13.61 1.91
C THR A 278 27.35 15.01 1.51
N PRO A 279 26.47 15.68 2.27
CA PRO A 279 26.08 17.05 1.97
C PRO A 279 27.25 18.01 2.17
N TRP A 280 27.40 18.99 1.28
CA TRP A 280 28.50 19.97 1.24
C TRP A 280 28.18 21.28 1.98
N TRP A 281 26.93 21.49 2.38
CA TRP A 281 26.46 22.76 2.96
C TRP A 281 26.77 22.86 4.47
N PRO A 282 26.84 24.09 5.04
CA PRO A 282 27.06 24.30 6.48
C PRO A 282 25.96 23.65 7.32
N GLY A 283 26.35 22.96 8.42
CA GLY A 283 25.41 22.24 9.26
C GLY A 283 25.15 20.78 8.85
N ALA A 284 25.85 20.29 7.82
CA ALA A 284 25.73 18.90 7.37
C ALA A 284 26.00 17.87 8.51
N SER A 285 26.91 18.18 9.43
CA SER A 285 27.18 17.32 10.60
C SER A 285 25.95 17.13 11.50
N TYR A 286 25.17 18.19 11.73
CA TYR A 286 23.93 18.13 12.50
C TYR A 286 22.85 17.36 11.75
N PHE A 287 22.75 17.55 10.44
CA PHE A 287 21.86 16.79 9.57
C PHE A 287 22.16 15.28 9.60
N LEU A 288 23.44 14.91 9.57
CA LEU A 288 23.88 13.50 9.53
C LEU A 288 23.64 12.76 10.85
N GLN A 289 23.52 13.45 11.99
CA GLN A 289 23.21 12.83 13.27
C GLN A 289 21.84 12.17 13.30
N ASP A 290 20.82 12.91 12.84
CA ASP A 290 19.44 12.38 12.67
C ASP A 290 18.78 13.06 11.48
N LYS A 291 18.96 12.46 10.30
CA LYS A 291 18.42 12.97 9.04
C LYS A 291 16.89 13.13 9.09
N ARG A 292 16.19 12.19 9.74
CA ARG A 292 14.73 12.18 9.79
C ARG A 292 14.19 13.31 10.68
N MET A 293 14.75 13.47 11.85
CA MET A 293 14.37 14.54 12.77
C MET A 293 14.65 15.91 12.15
N PHE A 294 15.84 16.09 11.57
CA PHE A 294 16.20 17.34 10.89
C PHE A 294 15.22 17.67 9.78
N MET A 295 14.96 16.72 8.86
CA MET A 295 14.06 16.94 7.73
C MET A 295 12.63 17.26 8.18
N ASN A 296 12.13 16.57 9.20
CA ASN A 296 10.80 16.86 9.73
C ASN A 296 10.71 18.29 10.26
N ARG A 297 11.70 18.76 11.03
CA ARG A 297 11.70 20.11 11.58
C ARG A 297 11.96 21.17 10.50
N PHE A 298 12.99 20.96 9.70
CA PHE A 298 13.39 21.92 8.67
C PHE A 298 12.29 22.11 7.61
N LEU A 299 11.80 21.03 7.03
CA LEU A 299 10.77 21.09 5.98
C LEU A 299 9.39 21.53 6.50
N PHE A 300 9.12 21.38 7.81
CA PHE A 300 7.93 21.96 8.41
C PHE A 300 8.05 23.46 8.64
N LEU A 301 9.22 23.94 9.09
CA LEU A 301 9.43 25.36 9.42
C LEU A 301 9.78 26.24 8.21
N LEU A 302 10.40 25.66 7.20
CA LEU A 302 10.84 26.41 6.00
C LEU A 302 9.71 27.20 5.33
N PRO A 303 8.47 26.67 5.15
CA PRO A 303 7.38 27.42 4.57
C PRO A 303 6.93 28.67 5.36
N PHE A 304 7.17 28.74 6.67
CA PHE A 304 6.86 29.94 7.46
C PHE A 304 7.69 31.13 6.99
N SER A 305 9.02 30.95 6.83
CA SER A 305 9.90 32.02 6.35
C SER A 305 9.64 32.32 4.88
N LEU A 306 9.37 31.31 4.05
CA LEU A 306 9.05 31.52 2.63
C LEU A 306 7.80 32.40 2.48
N LEU A 307 6.69 32.01 3.09
CA LEU A 307 5.43 32.78 3.00
C LEU A 307 5.59 34.20 3.54
N TRP A 308 6.30 34.35 4.65
CA TRP A 308 6.54 35.67 5.23
C TRP A 308 7.36 36.58 4.31
N VAL A 309 8.47 36.07 3.77
CA VAL A 309 9.33 36.82 2.84
C VAL A 309 8.57 37.15 1.54
N GLU A 310 7.84 36.21 0.96
CA GLU A 310 7.04 36.44 -0.24
C GLU A 310 5.99 37.53 -0.04
N LEU A 311 5.26 37.47 1.08
CA LEU A 311 4.27 38.50 1.41
C LEU A 311 4.91 39.89 1.62
N LEU A 312 6.09 39.97 2.25
CA LEU A 312 6.82 41.24 2.42
C LEU A 312 7.31 41.82 1.08
N LEU A 313 7.90 40.98 0.23
CA LEU A 313 8.37 41.40 -1.09
C LEU A 313 7.22 41.96 -1.95
N LEU A 314 6.10 41.22 -1.98
CA LEU A 314 4.92 41.65 -2.76
C LEU A 314 4.23 42.86 -2.17
N ALA A 315 4.32 43.05 -0.85
CA ALA A 315 3.69 44.20 -0.16
C ALA A 315 4.45 45.51 -0.32
N TYR A 316 5.77 45.48 -0.21
CA TYR A 316 6.56 46.72 -0.03
C TYR A 316 7.47 47.08 -1.20
N LEU A 317 7.63 46.21 -2.19
CA LEU A 317 8.36 46.53 -3.40
C LEU A 317 7.41 46.87 -4.57
N PRO A 318 7.79 47.77 -5.49
CA PRO A 318 7.05 47.99 -6.72
C PRO A 318 6.89 46.69 -7.51
N ILE A 319 5.74 46.49 -8.17
CA ILE A 319 5.37 45.19 -8.80
C ILE A 319 6.42 44.70 -9.80
N PHE A 320 7.08 45.58 -10.52
CA PHE A 320 8.14 45.25 -11.49
C PHE A 320 9.44 44.78 -10.85
N LEU A 321 9.66 45.06 -9.54
CA LEU A 321 10.76 44.51 -8.74
C LEU A 321 10.30 43.34 -7.89
N SER A 322 9.12 43.45 -7.25
CA SER A 322 8.62 42.43 -6.33
C SER A 322 8.43 41.08 -7.01
N LEU A 323 7.86 41.03 -8.22
CA LEU A 323 7.60 39.80 -8.93
C LEU A 323 8.89 39.04 -9.31
N PRO A 324 9.93 39.66 -9.91
CA PRO A 324 11.21 38.99 -10.15
C PRO A 324 11.90 38.52 -8.86
N PHE A 325 11.88 39.35 -7.79
CA PHE A 325 12.50 38.95 -6.51
C PHE A 325 11.74 37.82 -5.82
N ALA A 326 10.42 37.86 -5.82
CA ALA A 326 9.59 36.76 -5.31
C ALA A 326 9.88 35.46 -6.08
N LEU A 327 9.93 35.48 -7.39
CA LEU A 327 10.32 34.33 -8.20
C LEU A 327 11.73 33.85 -7.85
N LEU A 328 12.69 34.75 -7.66
CA LEU A 328 14.06 34.38 -7.27
C LEU A 328 14.09 33.70 -5.89
N VAL A 329 13.38 34.29 -4.91
CA VAL A 329 13.26 33.74 -3.56
C VAL A 329 12.58 32.35 -3.61
N GLY A 330 11.44 32.25 -4.27
CA GLY A 330 10.72 30.98 -4.44
C GLY A 330 11.61 29.91 -5.07
N PHE A 331 12.37 30.28 -6.12
CA PHE A 331 13.33 29.37 -6.76
C PHE A 331 14.48 28.96 -5.81
N SER A 332 15.00 29.89 -5.03
CA SER A 332 16.07 29.62 -4.05
C SER A 332 15.61 28.68 -2.96
N TYR A 333 14.41 28.87 -2.42
CA TYR A 333 13.80 27.97 -1.44
C TYR A 333 13.48 26.59 -2.04
N GLN A 334 12.99 26.56 -3.28
CA GLN A 334 12.77 25.31 -4.01
C GLN A 334 14.06 24.54 -4.22
N TRP A 335 15.13 25.23 -4.63
CA TRP A 335 16.45 24.62 -4.79
C TRP A 335 17.00 24.09 -3.47
N MET A 336 16.95 24.88 -2.39
CA MET A 336 17.36 24.47 -1.05
C MET A 336 16.56 23.26 -0.55
N THR A 337 15.26 23.27 -0.77
CA THR A 337 14.37 22.14 -0.44
C THR A 337 14.79 20.87 -1.19
N ALA A 338 15.06 20.98 -2.50
CA ALA A 338 15.51 19.88 -3.33
C ALA A 338 16.85 19.31 -2.83
N GLN A 339 17.82 20.17 -2.50
CA GLN A 339 19.10 19.76 -1.94
C GLN A 339 18.93 18.95 -0.64
N VAL A 340 18.10 19.41 0.28
CA VAL A 340 17.87 18.69 1.55
C VAL A 340 17.16 17.36 1.31
N ILE A 341 16.17 17.33 0.40
CA ILE A 341 15.41 16.11 0.06
C ILE A 341 16.30 15.07 -0.61
N ASP A 342 17.22 15.46 -1.48
CA ASP A 342 18.13 14.54 -2.18
C ASP A 342 19.07 13.77 -1.21
N TYR A 343 19.43 14.38 -0.08
CA TYR A 343 20.23 13.74 0.97
C TYR A 343 19.40 13.01 2.04
N GLY A 344 18.08 13.12 1.95
CA GLY A 344 17.14 12.54 2.91
C GLY A 344 17.08 11.02 2.87
N PRO A 345 16.43 10.38 3.87
CA PRO A 345 16.16 8.96 3.83
C PRO A 345 15.18 8.60 2.69
N PRO A 346 15.22 7.37 2.15
CA PRO A 346 14.47 6.96 0.94
C PRO A 346 12.97 7.24 1.00
N ASP A 347 12.38 7.08 2.19
CA ASP A 347 10.96 7.32 2.42
C ASP A 347 10.56 8.81 2.45
N MET A 348 11.52 9.75 2.53
CA MET A 348 11.30 11.19 2.57
C MET A 348 11.84 11.95 1.34
N ARG A 349 12.29 11.26 0.30
CA ARG A 349 12.89 11.87 -0.92
C ARG A 349 11.91 12.48 -1.89
N HIS A 350 10.66 12.63 -1.53
CA HIS A 350 9.66 13.34 -2.32
C HIS A 350 8.96 14.37 -1.45
N LEU A 351 8.79 15.59 -1.97
CA LEU A 351 8.18 16.69 -1.22
C LEU A 351 6.84 16.30 -0.58
N HIS A 352 5.98 15.60 -1.31
CA HIS A 352 4.69 15.12 -0.82
C HIS A 352 4.81 14.03 0.28
N LYS A 353 6.00 13.49 0.51
CA LYS A 353 6.31 12.55 1.61
C LYS A 353 6.92 13.23 2.83
N THR A 354 7.01 14.53 2.83
CA THR A 354 7.56 15.36 3.91
C THR A 354 6.47 16.21 4.55
N PRO A 355 6.69 16.81 5.71
CA PRO A 355 5.72 17.69 6.35
C PRO A 355 5.65 19.10 5.72
N TYR A 356 6.23 19.32 4.54
CA TYR A 356 6.31 20.63 3.88
C TYR A 356 4.92 21.27 3.66
N LEU A 357 3.94 20.50 3.17
CA LEU A 357 2.57 21.01 2.96
C LEU A 357 1.87 21.35 4.27
N ALA A 358 2.10 20.56 5.33
CA ALA A 358 1.63 20.89 6.66
C ALA A 358 2.28 22.19 7.18
N GLY A 359 3.56 22.40 6.86
CA GLY A 359 4.27 23.64 7.16
C GLY A 359 3.70 24.87 6.45
N ILE A 360 3.31 24.77 5.18
CA ILE A 360 2.61 25.84 4.46
C ILE A 360 1.35 26.26 5.19
N PHE A 361 0.53 25.28 5.57
CA PHE A 361 -0.72 25.57 6.26
C PHE A 361 -0.48 26.16 7.66
N ALA A 362 0.41 25.57 8.45
CA ALA A 362 0.76 26.05 9.80
C ALA A 362 1.37 27.47 9.73
N GLY A 363 2.22 27.75 8.72
CA GLY A 363 2.79 29.06 8.47
C GLY A 363 1.72 30.09 8.12
N SER A 364 0.76 29.73 7.25
CA SER A 364 -0.38 30.58 6.92
C SER A 364 -1.20 30.94 8.14
N LEU A 365 -1.53 29.93 8.96
CA LEU A 365 -2.29 30.12 10.19
C LEU A 365 -1.54 31.05 11.15
N PHE A 366 -0.23 30.84 11.33
CA PHE A 366 0.62 31.67 12.19
C PHE A 366 0.65 33.13 11.72
N LEU A 367 0.85 33.40 10.42
CA LEU A 367 0.92 34.76 9.87
C LEU A 367 -0.44 35.47 9.97
N VAL A 368 -1.55 34.77 9.74
CA VAL A 368 -2.89 35.34 9.93
C VAL A 368 -3.13 35.71 11.41
N GLY A 369 -2.72 34.87 12.35
CA GLY A 369 -2.81 35.14 13.77
C GLY A 369 -2.02 36.40 14.18
N ILE A 370 -0.78 36.53 13.72
CA ILE A 370 0.06 37.72 13.97
C ILE A 370 -0.55 38.95 13.31
N GLY A 371 -0.94 38.89 12.04
CA GLY A 371 -1.54 40.00 11.30
C GLY A 371 -2.83 40.46 11.98
N TRP A 372 -3.67 39.55 12.43
CA TRP A 372 -4.85 39.89 13.21
C TRP A 372 -4.47 40.59 14.52
N PHE A 373 -3.64 39.96 15.34
CA PHE A 373 -3.30 40.45 16.68
C PHE A 373 -2.62 41.81 16.66
N MET A 374 -1.66 42.03 15.75
CA MET A 374 -0.85 43.25 15.69
C MET A 374 -1.53 44.40 14.96
N THR A 375 -2.42 44.13 13.99
CA THR A 375 -2.95 45.16 13.09
C THR A 375 -4.48 45.24 13.12
N VAL A 376 -5.16 44.11 12.85
CA VAL A 376 -6.62 44.11 12.65
C VAL A 376 -7.37 44.29 13.97
N LEU A 377 -6.95 43.59 15.03
CA LEU A 377 -7.57 43.68 16.33
C LEU A 377 -7.55 45.11 16.92
N PRO A 378 -6.39 45.81 16.99
CA PRO A 378 -6.37 47.19 17.48
C PRO A 378 -7.24 48.13 16.68
N GLY A 379 -7.32 47.94 15.35
CA GLY A 379 -8.08 48.80 14.45
C GLY A 379 -9.61 48.54 14.44
N THR A 380 -10.05 47.37 14.91
CA THR A 380 -11.47 46.97 14.82
C THR A 380 -12.14 46.66 16.16
N PHE A 381 -11.37 46.59 17.26
CA PHE A 381 -11.90 46.15 18.55
C PHE A 381 -13.02 47.07 19.09
N SER A 382 -12.90 48.36 18.92
CA SER A 382 -13.91 49.31 19.39
C SER A 382 -15.24 49.21 18.63
N GLU A 383 -15.20 48.90 17.34
CA GLU A 383 -16.39 48.87 16.49
C GLU A 383 -16.99 47.46 16.36
N HIS A 384 -16.14 46.45 16.38
CA HIS A 384 -16.53 45.05 16.13
C HIS A 384 -16.00 44.05 17.20
N PRO A 385 -16.27 44.28 18.52
CA PRO A 385 -15.71 43.44 19.59
C PRO A 385 -16.21 42.01 19.52
N LEU A 386 -17.49 41.77 19.21
CA LEU A 386 -18.07 40.42 19.10
C LEU A 386 -17.48 39.64 17.92
N LEU A 387 -17.20 40.30 16.79
CA LEU A 387 -16.62 39.65 15.65
C LEU A 387 -15.15 39.27 15.91
N ASN A 388 -14.39 40.13 16.60
CA ASN A 388 -13.03 39.80 17.03
C ASN A 388 -13.04 38.63 18.02
N PHE A 389 -14.02 38.54 18.93
CA PHE A 389 -14.16 37.38 19.80
C PHE A 389 -14.51 36.09 19.00
N ALA A 390 -15.43 36.20 18.03
CA ALA A 390 -15.78 35.06 17.15
C ALA A 390 -14.58 34.58 16.35
N PHE A 391 -13.77 35.51 15.79
CA PHE A 391 -12.53 35.15 15.10
C PHE A 391 -11.52 34.48 16.05
N ALA A 392 -11.24 35.08 17.20
CA ALA A 392 -10.30 34.54 18.20
C ALA A 392 -10.68 33.11 18.60
N THR A 393 -11.98 32.88 18.85
CA THR A 393 -12.51 31.56 19.19
C THR A 393 -12.32 30.57 18.02
N SER A 394 -12.73 30.95 16.82
CA SER A 394 -12.59 30.10 15.63
C SER A 394 -11.11 29.80 15.31
N TYR A 395 -10.23 30.80 15.45
CA TYR A 395 -8.79 30.65 15.28
C TYR A 395 -8.17 29.70 16.31
N GLY A 396 -8.53 29.85 17.59
CA GLY A 396 -8.07 28.98 18.67
C GLY A 396 -8.52 27.53 18.46
N LEU A 397 -9.80 27.33 18.11
CA LEU A 397 -10.34 26.00 17.81
C LEU A 397 -9.73 25.40 16.54
N THR A 398 -9.50 26.20 15.50
CA THR A 398 -8.77 25.74 14.28
C THR A 398 -7.39 25.25 14.65
N THR A 399 -6.64 26.03 15.43
CA THR A 399 -5.28 25.69 15.86
C THR A 399 -5.26 24.39 16.67
N TYR A 400 -6.19 24.27 17.63
CA TYR A 400 -6.32 23.07 18.46
C TYR A 400 -6.65 21.82 17.63
N PHE A 401 -7.70 21.87 16.79
CA PHE A 401 -8.12 20.71 16.01
C PHE A 401 -7.14 20.37 14.90
N TYR A 402 -6.44 21.35 14.35
CA TYR A 402 -5.34 21.12 13.42
C TYR A 402 -4.19 20.36 14.10
N ALA A 403 -3.71 20.86 15.24
CA ALA A 403 -2.62 20.23 15.99
C ALA A 403 -2.99 18.80 16.45
N THR A 404 -4.21 18.59 16.94
CA THR A 404 -4.68 17.26 17.35
C THR A 404 -4.83 16.31 16.17
N SER A 405 -5.27 16.80 15.01
CA SER A 405 -5.34 15.98 13.77
C SER A 405 -3.96 15.54 13.29
N MET A 406 -2.93 16.37 13.48
CA MET A 406 -1.54 16.04 13.15
C MET A 406 -0.92 15.04 14.11
N MET A 407 -1.12 15.23 15.43
CA MET A 407 -0.35 14.55 16.47
C MET A 407 -1.02 13.29 17.02
N PHE A 408 -2.35 13.18 16.94
CA PHE A 408 -3.05 12.05 17.52
C PHE A 408 -2.96 10.83 16.60
N ASP A 409 -2.96 9.66 17.22
CA ASP A 409 -3.08 8.37 16.53
C ASP A 409 -4.38 8.34 15.72
N PRO A 410 -4.33 8.15 14.39
CA PRO A 410 -5.53 8.13 13.55
C PRO A 410 -6.39 6.86 13.75
N GLY A 411 -5.97 5.92 14.59
CA GLY A 411 -6.56 4.60 14.78
C GLY A 411 -5.69 3.52 14.14
N PHE A 412 -4.40 3.51 14.46
CA PHE A 412 -3.51 2.45 14.01
C PHE A 412 -3.92 1.12 14.61
N VAL A 413 -4.07 0.12 13.76
CA VAL A 413 -4.32 -1.25 14.20
C VAL A 413 -3.10 -1.75 14.97
N PRO A 414 -3.29 -2.34 16.18
CA PRO A 414 -2.18 -2.89 16.96
C PRO A 414 -1.34 -3.88 16.16
N LYS A 415 -0.03 -3.90 16.42
CA LYS A 415 0.86 -4.91 15.86
C LYS A 415 0.81 -6.15 16.73
N MET A 416 1.01 -7.31 16.11
CA MET A 416 1.15 -8.58 16.84
C MET A 416 2.54 -8.68 17.48
N ASN A 417 2.60 -9.32 18.65
CA ASN A 417 3.82 -9.33 19.47
C ASN A 417 4.81 -10.46 19.13
N GLY A 418 4.55 -11.25 18.09
CA GLY A 418 5.48 -12.30 17.70
C GLY A 418 4.97 -13.24 16.62
N ILE A 419 5.86 -14.13 16.16
CA ILE A 419 5.58 -15.09 15.08
C ILE A 419 4.47 -16.07 15.49
N ALA A 420 4.41 -16.48 16.76
CA ALA A 420 3.39 -17.41 17.27
C ALA A 420 1.97 -16.83 17.17
N GLU A 421 1.79 -15.55 17.55
CA GLU A 421 0.51 -14.85 17.44
C GLU A 421 0.10 -14.66 15.97
N GLN A 422 1.08 -14.31 15.12
CA GLN A 422 0.85 -14.19 13.67
C GLN A 422 0.41 -15.53 13.06
N LYS A 423 1.08 -16.62 13.44
CA LYS A 423 0.72 -17.97 13.00
C LYS A 423 -0.71 -18.35 13.43
N ALA A 424 -1.07 -18.11 14.68
CA ALA A 424 -2.41 -18.40 15.18
C ALA A 424 -3.50 -17.68 14.38
N VAL A 425 -3.27 -16.40 14.02
CA VAL A 425 -4.19 -15.63 13.18
C VAL A 425 -4.24 -16.16 11.74
N ILE A 426 -3.12 -16.57 11.16
CA ILE A 426 -3.08 -17.20 9.83
C ILE A 426 -3.87 -18.51 9.85
N ASP A 427 -3.66 -19.36 10.86
CA ASP A 427 -4.38 -20.64 11.02
C ASP A 427 -5.89 -20.39 11.22
N GLU A 428 -6.29 -19.39 12.01
CA GLU A 428 -7.69 -18.97 12.13
C GLU A 428 -8.27 -18.53 10.78
N LEU A 429 -7.58 -17.66 10.04
CA LEU A 429 -8.06 -17.18 8.75
C LEU A 429 -8.16 -18.31 7.72
N LEU A 430 -7.25 -19.26 7.75
CA LEU A 430 -7.30 -20.45 6.91
C LEU A 430 -8.50 -21.34 7.26
N SER A 431 -8.77 -21.56 8.54
CA SER A 431 -9.94 -22.34 8.99
C SER A 431 -11.27 -21.71 8.59
N LEU A 432 -11.32 -20.37 8.53
CA LEU A 432 -12.48 -19.58 8.12
C LEU A 432 -12.56 -19.34 6.60
N TRP A 433 -11.63 -19.87 5.81
CA TRP A 433 -11.52 -19.63 4.38
C TRP A 433 -11.41 -18.11 4.03
N LYS A 434 -10.79 -17.34 4.92
CA LYS A 434 -10.63 -15.87 4.81
C LYS A 434 -9.16 -15.43 4.71
N PHE A 435 -8.23 -16.33 4.42
CA PHE A 435 -6.83 -15.98 4.26
C PHE A 435 -6.58 -15.40 2.85
N ASP A 436 -6.71 -14.10 2.71
CA ASP A 436 -6.56 -13.34 1.47
C ASP A 436 -6.04 -11.91 1.73
N GLU A 437 -5.74 -11.17 0.66
CA GLU A 437 -5.23 -9.79 0.73
C GLU A 437 -6.21 -8.79 1.36
N SER A 438 -7.50 -9.12 1.45
CA SER A 438 -8.51 -8.26 2.07
C SER A 438 -8.53 -8.42 3.59
N ASN A 439 -8.25 -9.63 4.06
CA ASN A 439 -8.37 -10.02 5.46
C ASN A 439 -7.02 -10.11 6.19
N PHE A 440 -5.90 -10.17 5.45
CA PHE A 440 -4.56 -10.22 6.03
C PHE A 440 -3.61 -9.21 5.38
N CYS A 441 -2.92 -8.41 6.18
CA CYS A 441 -1.94 -7.45 5.72
C CYS A 441 -0.52 -8.00 5.87
N VAL A 442 0.09 -8.44 4.78
CA VAL A 442 1.48 -8.97 4.76
C VAL A 442 2.51 -7.92 5.21
N SER A 443 2.29 -6.63 4.91
CA SER A 443 3.22 -5.57 5.35
C SER A 443 3.23 -5.37 6.86
N CYS A 444 2.09 -5.52 7.53
CA CYS A 444 1.96 -5.35 8.98
C CYS A 444 1.94 -6.69 9.74
N MET A 445 1.78 -7.82 9.03
CA MET A 445 1.59 -9.16 9.59
C MET A 445 0.43 -9.22 10.59
N ILE A 446 -0.73 -8.67 10.21
CA ILE A 446 -1.93 -8.62 11.05
C ILE A 446 -3.18 -9.01 10.27
N ARG A 447 -4.18 -9.53 10.98
CA ARG A 447 -5.54 -9.59 10.46
C ARG A 447 -6.04 -8.17 10.21
N THR A 448 -6.63 -7.95 9.03
CA THR A 448 -7.10 -6.64 8.60
C THR A 448 -8.54 -6.44 9.06
N PRO A 449 -8.81 -5.52 10.04
CA PRO A 449 -10.17 -5.24 10.45
C PRO A 449 -11.00 -4.65 9.30
N LEU A 450 -12.33 -4.76 9.40
CA LEU A 450 -13.23 -4.14 8.42
C LEU A 450 -12.98 -2.63 8.31
N ARG A 451 -13.10 -2.12 7.08
CA ARG A 451 -12.88 -0.71 6.75
C ARG A 451 -11.45 -0.20 7.04
N SER A 452 -10.51 -1.09 7.41
CA SER A 452 -9.11 -0.71 7.60
C SER A 452 -8.31 -0.85 6.31
N LYS A 453 -7.21 -0.08 6.18
CA LYS A 453 -6.28 -0.16 5.07
C LYS A 453 -4.85 0.12 5.50
N HIS A 454 -3.90 -0.57 4.85
CA HIS A 454 -2.48 -0.28 5.01
C HIS A 454 -2.13 1.05 4.32
N CYS A 455 -1.70 2.03 5.10
CA CYS A 455 -1.19 3.28 4.57
C CYS A 455 0.30 3.15 4.23
N LYS A 456 0.64 3.21 2.94
CA LYS A 456 2.04 3.16 2.46
C LYS A 456 2.92 4.30 2.97
N ARG A 457 2.32 5.41 3.43
CA ARG A 457 3.02 6.57 3.99
C ARG A 457 3.32 6.38 5.48
N CYS A 458 2.32 5.96 6.24
CA CYS A 458 2.47 5.69 7.67
C CYS A 458 3.08 4.31 7.95
N GLN A 459 3.20 3.44 6.94
CA GLN A 459 3.68 2.05 7.04
C GLN A 459 2.93 1.23 8.10
N ARG A 460 1.63 1.52 8.27
CA ARG A 460 0.74 0.87 9.23
C ARG A 460 -0.69 0.77 8.69
N CYS A 461 -1.43 -0.22 9.17
CA CYS A 461 -2.87 -0.29 8.94
C CYS A 461 -3.61 0.71 9.85
N VAL A 462 -4.61 1.39 9.28
CA VAL A 462 -5.43 2.39 9.96
C VAL A 462 -6.87 1.93 9.92
N ALA A 463 -7.52 1.87 11.08
CA ALA A 463 -8.93 1.48 11.22
C ALA A 463 -9.86 2.58 10.67
N LYS A 464 -10.90 2.17 9.96
CA LYS A 464 -11.84 3.07 9.27
C LYS A 464 -11.09 4.15 8.49
N HIS A 465 -10.12 3.71 7.69
CA HIS A 465 -9.22 4.60 6.96
C HIS A 465 -9.98 5.48 5.96
N ASP A 466 -9.86 6.80 6.12
CA ASP A 466 -10.41 7.77 5.17
C ASP A 466 -9.40 8.07 4.07
N HIS A 467 -8.31 8.73 4.40
CA HIS A 467 -7.17 8.99 3.51
C HIS A 467 -5.93 9.39 4.31
N HIS A 468 -4.77 9.38 3.69
CA HIS A 468 -3.57 10.06 4.21
C HIS A 468 -3.59 11.51 3.75
N CYS A 469 -3.64 12.47 4.68
CA CYS A 469 -3.72 13.89 4.37
C CYS A 469 -2.34 14.55 4.49
N PRO A 470 -1.72 15.00 3.39
CA PRO A 470 -0.40 15.64 3.45
C PRO A 470 -0.43 17.01 4.14
N TRP A 471 -1.59 17.68 4.22
CA TRP A 471 -1.75 18.98 4.89
C TRP A 471 -1.72 18.89 6.42
N ILE A 472 -2.00 17.73 6.98
CA ILE A 472 -1.82 17.44 8.41
C ILE A 472 -0.67 16.45 8.65
N ASN A 473 0.01 16.00 7.58
CA ASN A 473 1.07 15.00 7.61
C ASN A 473 0.72 13.73 8.41
N ASN A 474 -0.53 13.32 8.37
CA ASN A 474 -1.08 12.18 9.11
C ASN A 474 -2.21 11.52 8.31
N CYS A 475 -2.57 10.29 8.67
CA CYS A 475 -3.82 9.69 8.20
C CYS A 475 -5.03 10.31 8.92
N VAL A 476 -6.15 10.33 8.20
CA VAL A 476 -7.48 10.51 8.76
C VAL A 476 -8.11 9.14 8.92
N GLY A 477 -8.47 8.77 10.13
CA GLY A 477 -9.05 7.47 10.48
C GLY A 477 -9.99 7.57 11.67
N VAL A 478 -10.35 6.44 12.28
CA VAL A 478 -11.40 6.37 13.29
C VAL A 478 -11.21 7.34 14.46
N ASN A 479 -9.96 7.55 14.93
CA ASN A 479 -9.71 8.32 16.15
C ASN A 479 -9.69 9.84 15.91
N ASN A 480 -9.23 10.31 14.74
CA ASN A 480 -9.02 11.74 14.47
C ASN A 480 -9.95 12.32 13.40
N HIS A 481 -10.86 11.53 12.79
CA HIS A 481 -11.77 12.02 11.74
C HIS A 481 -12.66 13.17 12.21
N ARG A 482 -13.19 13.11 13.45
CA ARG A 482 -13.98 14.22 14.01
C ARG A 482 -13.16 15.48 14.24
N HIS A 483 -11.92 15.36 14.74
CA HIS A 483 -11.01 16.49 14.91
C HIS A 483 -10.69 17.13 13.55
N PHE A 484 -10.40 16.32 12.54
CA PHE A 484 -10.19 16.79 11.18
C PHE A 484 -11.41 17.53 10.61
N PHE A 485 -12.62 17.05 10.91
CA PHE A 485 -13.85 17.70 10.45
C PHE A 485 -14.09 19.04 11.20
N TYR A 486 -13.92 19.08 12.52
CA TYR A 486 -13.99 20.32 13.30
C TYR A 486 -12.94 21.33 12.85
N TYR A 487 -11.73 20.88 12.57
CA TYR A 487 -10.70 21.72 11.97
C TYR A 487 -11.18 22.42 10.70
N LEU A 488 -11.81 21.70 9.76
CA LEU A 488 -12.34 22.31 8.53
C LEU A 488 -13.49 23.30 8.77
N ILE A 489 -14.38 23.01 9.73
CA ILE A 489 -15.48 23.91 10.10
C ILE A 489 -14.94 25.21 10.67
N PHE A 490 -14.10 25.13 11.71
CA PHE A 490 -13.58 26.32 12.38
C PHE A 490 -12.61 27.11 11.50
N LEU A 491 -11.87 26.46 10.62
CA LEU A 491 -11.06 27.13 9.60
C LEU A 491 -11.95 27.95 8.65
N THR A 492 -13.03 27.36 8.16
CA THR A 492 -13.96 28.07 7.27
C THR A 492 -14.58 29.27 7.98
N LEU A 493 -15.06 29.12 9.21
CA LEU A 493 -15.61 30.20 10.02
C LEU A 493 -14.55 31.26 10.37
N GLY A 494 -13.32 30.82 10.64
CA GLY A 494 -12.18 31.69 10.90
C GLY A 494 -11.84 32.59 9.69
N ILE A 495 -11.75 32.01 8.51
CA ILE A 495 -11.46 32.79 7.29
C ILE A 495 -12.60 33.79 7.02
N LEU A 496 -13.86 33.37 7.06
CA LEU A 496 -15.01 34.24 6.82
C LEU A 496 -15.08 35.41 7.83
N SER A 497 -14.81 35.13 9.12
CA SER A 497 -14.77 36.18 10.14
C SER A 497 -13.58 37.11 9.98
N PHE A 498 -12.43 36.58 9.53
CA PHE A 498 -11.26 37.42 9.21
C PHE A 498 -11.53 38.34 8.02
N ASP A 499 -12.11 37.84 6.94
CA ASP A 499 -12.48 38.64 5.77
C ASP A 499 -13.44 39.78 6.15
N TRP A 500 -14.41 39.49 7.04
CA TRP A 500 -15.33 40.51 7.52
C TRP A 500 -14.63 41.56 8.41
N LEU A 501 -13.69 41.14 9.28
CA LEU A 501 -12.86 42.05 10.06
C LEU A 501 -11.97 42.88 9.18
N LEU A 502 -11.40 42.33 8.10
CA LEU A 502 -10.63 43.10 7.13
C LEU A 502 -11.48 44.17 6.42
N TYR A 503 -12.71 43.81 6.05
CA TYR A 503 -13.66 44.76 5.49
C TYR A 503 -13.96 45.91 6.49
N GLY A 504 -14.23 45.63 7.77
CA GLY A 504 -14.40 46.63 8.82
C GLY A 504 -13.17 47.49 9.01
N TYR A 505 -11.98 46.88 9.08
CA TYR A 505 -10.70 47.56 9.22
C TYR A 505 -10.44 48.58 8.09
N PHE A 506 -10.64 48.15 6.84
CA PHE A 506 -10.42 49.04 5.69
C PHE A 506 -11.53 50.06 5.50
N SER A 507 -12.74 49.80 5.96
CA SER A 507 -13.87 50.74 5.93
C SER A 507 -13.73 51.88 6.94
N SER A 508 -13.04 51.63 8.07
CA SER A 508 -12.79 52.61 9.12
C SER A 508 -11.63 53.56 8.80
N LEU A 509 -10.87 53.33 7.71
CA LEU A 509 -9.77 54.15 7.33
C LEU A 509 -10.26 55.51 6.80
N PRO A 510 -9.67 56.64 7.23
CA PRO A 510 -10.05 57.97 6.74
C PRO A 510 -9.84 58.11 5.26
N ALA A 511 -10.82 58.67 4.53
CA ALA A 511 -10.73 58.88 3.10
C ALA A 511 -9.53 59.81 2.75
N SER A 512 -8.56 59.30 2.01
CA SER A 512 -7.41 60.10 1.54
C SER A 512 -7.74 60.73 0.20
N SER A 513 -7.72 62.07 0.15
CA SER A 513 -8.00 62.85 -1.06
C SER A 513 -6.84 62.94 -2.04
N THR A 514 -5.69 62.32 -1.77
CA THR A 514 -4.42 62.57 -2.47
C THR A 514 -3.87 61.40 -3.31
N THR A 515 -4.57 60.26 -3.40
CA THR A 515 -4.06 59.13 -4.17
C THR A 515 -4.72 59.03 -5.55
N GLU A 516 -4.03 59.44 -6.59
CA GLU A 516 -4.40 59.17 -7.98
C GLU A 516 -3.92 57.74 -8.35
N CYS A 517 -4.86 56.85 -8.51
CA CYS A 517 -4.60 55.51 -9.04
C CYS A 517 -5.08 55.41 -10.49
N THR A 518 -4.23 54.92 -11.36
CA THR A 518 -4.54 54.77 -12.79
C THR A 518 -5.27 53.48 -13.13
N ILE A 519 -5.15 52.44 -12.30
CA ILE A 519 -5.67 51.09 -12.59
C ILE A 519 -6.74 50.64 -11.58
N LEU A 520 -6.57 50.99 -10.30
CA LEU A 520 -7.49 50.56 -9.21
C LEU A 520 -8.50 51.68 -8.90
N SER A 521 -9.68 51.28 -8.42
CA SER A 521 -10.61 52.27 -7.85
C SER A 521 -9.97 52.99 -6.67
N ALA A 522 -10.37 54.25 -6.41
CA ALA A 522 -9.80 55.06 -5.34
C ALA A 522 -9.80 54.35 -3.98
N ASN A 523 -10.87 53.63 -3.65
CA ASN A 523 -10.98 52.87 -2.40
C ASN A 523 -9.99 51.71 -2.34
N LEU A 524 -9.87 50.94 -3.41
CA LEU A 524 -8.91 49.84 -3.45
C LEU A 524 -7.47 50.31 -3.41
N CYS A 525 -7.19 51.43 -4.08
CA CYS A 525 -5.89 52.07 -4.04
C CYS A 525 -5.51 52.52 -2.62
N GLN A 526 -6.43 53.12 -1.92
CA GLN A 526 -6.22 53.54 -0.51
C GLN A 526 -5.93 52.34 0.36
N VAL A 527 -6.70 51.26 0.24
CA VAL A 527 -6.52 50.00 1.01
C VAL A 527 -5.11 49.43 0.78
N PHE A 528 -4.67 49.31 -0.48
CA PHE A 528 -3.34 48.83 -0.79
C PHE A 528 -2.20 49.75 -0.34
N ASN A 529 -2.41 51.07 -0.38
CA ASN A 529 -1.38 52.02 0.07
C ASN A 529 -1.28 52.09 1.61
N THR A 530 -2.37 51.77 2.33
CA THR A 530 -2.35 51.88 3.81
C THR A 530 -1.68 50.67 4.45
N ASN A 531 -2.04 49.48 4.04
CA ASN A 531 -1.46 48.27 4.61
C ASN A 531 -1.44 47.09 3.59
N PRO A 532 -0.52 47.12 2.61
CA PRO A 532 -0.47 46.16 1.54
C PRO A 532 -0.23 44.74 2.06
N TYR A 533 0.54 44.57 3.16
CA TYR A 533 0.80 43.24 3.75
C TYR A 533 -0.48 42.58 4.21
N ILE A 534 -1.34 43.28 4.94
CA ILE A 534 -2.61 42.73 5.44
C ILE A 534 -3.59 42.43 4.30
N VAL A 535 -3.59 43.25 3.24
CA VAL A 535 -4.39 42.98 2.02
C VAL A 535 -3.96 41.66 1.38
N LEU A 536 -2.67 41.47 1.15
CA LEU A 536 -2.14 40.26 0.54
C LEU A 536 -2.35 39.05 1.41
N LEU A 537 -2.22 39.18 2.74
CA LEU A 537 -2.51 38.12 3.71
C LEU A 537 -4.00 37.73 3.69
N GLY A 538 -4.90 38.71 3.57
CA GLY A 538 -6.34 38.48 3.39
C GLY A 538 -6.64 37.74 2.09
N ILE A 539 -6.09 38.20 0.96
CA ILE A 539 -6.22 37.49 -0.32
C ILE A 539 -5.71 36.02 -0.22
N TRP A 540 -4.55 35.84 0.39
CA TRP A 540 -4.00 34.51 0.60
C TRP A 540 -4.92 33.61 1.47
N ALA A 541 -5.48 34.14 2.56
CA ALA A 541 -6.41 33.41 3.41
C ALA A 541 -7.72 33.07 2.68
N THR A 542 -8.30 34.04 1.95
CA THR A 542 -9.53 33.84 1.17
C THR A 542 -9.36 32.80 0.07
N LEU A 543 -8.19 32.77 -0.61
CA LEU A 543 -7.89 31.74 -1.60
C LEU A 543 -7.94 30.32 -1.02
N GLN A 544 -7.60 30.12 0.26
CA GLN A 544 -7.71 28.83 0.92
C GLN A 544 -9.17 28.35 1.04
N LEU A 545 -10.11 29.26 1.13
CA LEU A 545 -11.54 28.94 1.29
C LEU A 545 -12.07 28.15 0.08
N THR A 546 -11.52 28.34 -1.11
CA THR A 546 -11.98 27.67 -2.33
C THR A 546 -11.88 26.14 -2.23
N TRP A 547 -10.74 25.62 -1.78
CA TRP A 547 -10.54 24.18 -1.65
C TRP A 547 -11.02 23.64 -0.29
N VAL A 548 -10.92 24.44 0.77
CA VAL A 548 -11.41 24.04 2.12
C VAL A 548 -12.91 23.85 2.12
N GLY A 549 -13.67 24.80 1.52
CA GLY A 549 -15.12 24.71 1.40
C GLY A 549 -15.58 23.48 0.61
N MET A 550 -14.88 23.20 -0.50
CA MET A 550 -15.13 21.99 -1.29
C MET A 550 -14.85 20.71 -0.49
N LEU A 551 -13.74 20.66 0.23
CA LEU A 551 -13.38 19.52 1.07
C LEU A 551 -14.39 19.30 2.21
N LEU A 552 -14.81 20.38 2.86
CA LEU A 552 -15.83 20.36 3.91
C LEU A 552 -17.15 19.78 3.39
N PHE A 553 -17.60 20.23 2.21
CA PHE A 553 -18.82 19.71 1.59
C PHE A 553 -18.72 18.23 1.26
N VAL A 554 -17.62 17.77 0.66
CA VAL A 554 -17.40 16.35 0.35
C VAL A 554 -17.40 15.50 1.61
N GLN A 555 -16.68 15.93 2.64
CA GLN A 555 -16.64 15.22 3.92
C GLN A 555 -18.03 15.13 4.57
N PHE A 556 -18.81 16.18 4.49
CA PHE A 556 -20.20 16.17 4.98
C PHE A 556 -21.05 15.13 4.26
N VAL A 557 -20.99 15.10 2.93
CA VAL A 557 -21.71 14.12 2.12
C VAL A 557 -21.27 12.68 2.44
N GLN A 558 -19.98 12.47 2.65
CA GLN A 558 -19.43 11.15 2.98
C GLN A 558 -19.91 10.69 4.37
N VAL A 559 -19.89 11.55 5.37
CA VAL A 559 -20.42 11.27 6.71
C VAL A 559 -21.92 10.93 6.62
N ALA A 560 -22.70 11.74 5.92
CA ALA A 560 -24.14 11.49 5.72
C ALA A 560 -24.42 10.13 5.06
N ARG A 561 -23.54 9.68 4.17
CA ARG A 561 -23.63 8.38 3.50
C ARG A 561 -22.96 7.23 4.26
N ALA A 562 -22.37 7.46 5.41
CA ALA A 562 -21.55 6.53 6.18
C ALA A 562 -20.42 5.89 5.34
N MET A 563 -19.77 6.67 4.49
CA MET A 563 -18.66 6.25 3.63
C MET A 563 -17.38 6.99 3.98
N THR A 564 -16.24 6.36 3.75
CA THR A 564 -14.93 7.03 3.77
C THR A 564 -14.55 7.47 2.36
N THR A 565 -13.59 8.40 2.25
CA THR A 565 -13.00 8.82 0.96
C THR A 565 -12.46 7.60 0.22
N TYR A 566 -11.76 6.70 0.92
CA TYR A 566 -11.23 5.47 0.34
C TYR A 566 -12.34 4.58 -0.25
N GLU A 567 -13.40 4.34 0.51
CA GLU A 567 -14.54 3.51 0.08
C GLU A 567 -15.30 4.12 -1.10
N ASN A 568 -15.39 5.44 -1.15
CA ASN A 568 -16.03 6.13 -2.28
C ASN A 568 -15.22 5.98 -3.59
N MET A 569 -13.89 5.90 -3.50
CA MET A 569 -12.99 5.75 -4.66
C MET A 569 -12.86 4.28 -5.10
N TYR A 570 -12.69 3.35 -4.15
CA TYR A 570 -12.30 1.96 -4.45
C TYR A 570 -13.42 0.95 -4.19
N GLY A 571 -14.53 1.38 -3.62
CA GLY A 571 -15.64 0.51 -3.23
C GLY A 571 -15.57 0.06 -1.77
N ILE A 572 -16.70 -0.45 -1.29
CA ILE A 572 -16.87 -0.92 0.10
C ILE A 572 -16.47 -2.39 0.16
N ASN A 573 -15.57 -2.73 1.08
CA ASN A 573 -15.34 -4.10 1.50
C ASN A 573 -16.29 -4.43 2.66
N ASP A 574 -17.33 -5.19 2.38
CA ASP A 574 -18.38 -5.55 3.34
C ASP A 574 -18.18 -6.93 3.97
N GLY A 575 -17.09 -7.63 3.63
CA GLY A 575 -16.84 -8.99 4.08
C GLY A 575 -17.86 -10.01 3.56
N SER A 576 -18.69 -9.62 2.57
CA SER A 576 -19.77 -10.48 2.09
C SER A 576 -19.24 -11.61 1.19
N ALA A 577 -19.99 -12.72 1.17
CA ALA A 577 -19.69 -13.91 0.36
C ALA A 577 -19.52 -13.63 -1.16
N ALA A 578 -20.04 -12.53 -1.68
CA ALA A 578 -19.85 -12.16 -3.09
C ALA A 578 -18.42 -11.66 -3.39
N ASN A 579 -17.73 -11.04 -2.40
CA ASN A 579 -16.30 -10.78 -2.48
C ASN A 579 -15.50 -12.07 -2.24
N LEU A 580 -16.02 -12.97 -1.42
CA LEU A 580 -15.51 -14.33 -1.27
C LEU A 580 -15.46 -15.05 -2.63
N MET A 581 -16.56 -15.04 -3.40
CA MET A 581 -16.62 -15.69 -4.72
C MET A 581 -15.59 -15.15 -5.72
N HIS A 582 -15.36 -13.83 -5.71
CA HIS A 582 -14.31 -13.23 -6.56
C HIS A 582 -12.90 -13.61 -6.07
N ASN A 583 -12.72 -13.74 -4.75
CA ASN A 583 -11.46 -14.18 -4.16
C ASN A 583 -11.26 -15.68 -4.30
N PHE A 584 -12.34 -16.49 -4.29
CA PHE A 584 -12.30 -17.92 -4.58
C PHE A 584 -11.75 -18.22 -5.98
N THR A 585 -12.16 -17.43 -6.99
CA THR A 585 -11.61 -17.57 -8.36
C THR A 585 -10.16 -17.12 -8.47
N SER A 586 -9.69 -16.19 -7.61
CA SER A 586 -8.30 -15.72 -7.60
C SER A 586 -7.36 -16.55 -6.72
N THR A 587 -7.90 -17.24 -5.73
CA THR A 587 -7.12 -18.01 -4.75
C THR A 587 -7.23 -19.52 -4.93
N GLY A 588 -8.12 -19.96 -5.82
CA GLY A 588 -8.35 -21.40 -6.06
C GLY A 588 -8.94 -22.16 -4.86
N ALA A 589 -9.51 -21.47 -3.87
CA ALA A 589 -10.13 -22.13 -2.72
C ALA A 589 -11.46 -22.79 -3.12
N PRO A 590 -11.78 -24.00 -2.64
CA PRO A 590 -13.04 -24.66 -2.94
C PRO A 590 -14.21 -23.96 -2.24
N LEU A 591 -15.39 -24.01 -2.87
CA LEU A 591 -16.63 -23.62 -2.25
C LEU A 591 -16.92 -24.49 -1.03
N ASP A 592 -17.57 -23.93 -0.01
CA ASP A 592 -18.05 -24.66 1.16
C ASP A 592 -18.77 -25.93 0.70
N PRO A 593 -18.33 -27.13 1.08
CA PRO A 593 -18.92 -28.40 0.64
C PRO A 593 -20.39 -28.56 1.02
N THR A 594 -20.92 -27.71 1.92
CA THR A 594 -22.34 -27.68 2.29
C THR A 594 -23.20 -26.81 1.36
N HIS A 595 -22.58 -26.07 0.42
CA HIS A 595 -23.32 -25.20 -0.51
C HIS A 595 -23.68 -25.97 -1.79
N PRO A 596 -24.92 -25.89 -2.31
CA PRO A 596 -25.36 -26.64 -3.48
C PRO A 596 -24.60 -26.30 -4.79
N ASP A 597 -23.91 -25.17 -4.85
CA ASP A 597 -23.05 -24.79 -5.97
C ASP A 597 -21.60 -25.30 -5.87
N ALA A 598 -21.24 -26.01 -4.78
CA ALA A 598 -19.91 -26.56 -4.56
C ALA A 598 -19.51 -27.65 -5.57
N LEU A 599 -20.49 -28.21 -6.30
CA LEU A 599 -20.30 -29.24 -7.32
C LEU A 599 -19.98 -28.67 -8.71
N ARG A 600 -19.99 -27.35 -8.89
CA ARG A 600 -19.64 -26.74 -10.17
C ARG A 600 -18.19 -26.23 -10.09
N ALA A 601 -17.28 -26.99 -10.71
CA ALA A 601 -15.89 -26.56 -10.85
C ALA A 601 -15.84 -25.16 -11.48
N PRO A 602 -15.13 -24.19 -10.87
CA PRO A 602 -14.89 -22.93 -11.54
C PRO A 602 -14.04 -23.16 -12.79
N PRO A 603 -14.21 -22.37 -13.86
CA PRO A 603 -13.32 -22.44 -15.01
C PRO A 603 -11.87 -22.24 -14.54
N SER A 604 -10.98 -23.05 -15.05
CA SER A 604 -9.57 -23.07 -14.67
C SER A 604 -8.97 -21.67 -14.77
N ALA A 605 -8.26 -21.24 -13.72
CA ALA A 605 -7.52 -19.97 -13.67
C ALA A 605 -6.36 -19.88 -14.71
N ALA A 606 -6.30 -20.82 -15.65
CA ALA A 606 -5.34 -20.84 -16.75
C ALA A 606 -5.62 -19.79 -17.84
N ASP A 607 -6.82 -19.16 -17.84
CA ASP A 607 -7.22 -18.24 -18.90
C ASP A 607 -7.15 -16.75 -18.51
N ASP A 608 -6.54 -16.40 -17.37
CA ASP A 608 -6.26 -15.01 -17.08
C ASP A 608 -4.73 -14.77 -17.14
N PRO A 609 -4.20 -14.47 -18.34
CA PRO A 609 -2.82 -14.04 -18.43
C PRO A 609 -2.72 -12.76 -17.60
N LEU A 610 -1.76 -12.72 -16.69
CA LEU A 610 -1.29 -11.58 -15.88
C LEU A 610 -1.04 -10.28 -16.71
N GLY A 611 -1.78 -10.06 -17.77
CA GLY A 611 -1.65 -9.02 -18.76
C GLY A 611 -2.66 -7.89 -18.71
N ASN A 612 -3.77 -7.99 -17.98
CA ASN A 612 -4.81 -6.94 -18.01
C ASN A 612 -5.10 -6.27 -16.65
N ARG A 613 -4.11 -6.12 -15.80
CA ARG A 613 -4.08 -4.86 -15.05
C ARG A 613 -3.82 -3.79 -16.11
N PRO A 614 -4.65 -2.75 -16.24
CA PRO A 614 -4.33 -1.66 -17.13
C PRO A 614 -2.95 -1.18 -16.70
N SER A 615 -1.94 -1.50 -17.52
CA SER A 615 -0.67 -0.84 -17.44
C SER A 615 -1.05 0.62 -17.52
N HIS A 616 -0.79 1.38 -16.45
CA HIS A 616 -0.75 2.81 -16.56
C HIS A 616 0.35 3.08 -17.58
N GLY A 617 -0.03 3.07 -18.84
CA GLY A 617 0.81 3.50 -19.92
C GLY A 617 1.31 4.86 -19.51
N HIS A 618 2.60 4.95 -19.24
CA HIS A 618 3.30 6.20 -19.06
C HIS A 618 3.20 6.95 -20.38
N LYS A 619 2.12 7.69 -20.55
CA LYS A 619 2.07 8.76 -21.55
C LYS A 619 3.08 9.80 -21.08
N HIS A 620 4.20 9.84 -21.77
CA HIS A 620 5.16 10.94 -21.70
C HIS A 620 4.42 12.27 -21.92
N GLY A 621 4.66 13.25 -21.05
CA GLY A 621 4.14 14.60 -21.17
C GLY A 621 3.02 14.93 -20.20
N ARG A 622 3.18 14.68 -18.90
CA ARG A 622 2.29 15.26 -17.89
C ARG A 622 2.67 16.71 -17.66
N GLY A 623 1.80 17.63 -18.09
CA GLY A 623 2.01 19.07 -17.90
C GLY A 623 2.10 19.44 -16.41
N PHE A 624 2.81 20.53 -16.14
CA PHE A 624 2.99 21.15 -14.82
C PHE A 624 1.69 21.23 -14.01
N LEU A 625 0.58 21.62 -14.64
CA LEU A 625 -0.75 21.70 -14.03
C LEU A 625 -1.29 20.36 -13.52
N GLN A 626 -1.02 19.23 -14.21
CA GLN A 626 -1.45 17.91 -13.76
C GLN A 626 -0.67 17.42 -12.53
N THR A 627 0.58 17.83 -12.41
CA THR A 627 1.39 17.52 -11.23
C THR A 627 0.86 18.27 -10.01
N TRP A 628 0.56 19.56 -10.16
CA TRP A 628 -0.01 20.39 -9.10
C TRP A 628 -1.44 19.97 -8.72
N SER A 629 -2.29 19.64 -9.69
CA SER A 629 -3.62 19.10 -9.45
C SER A 629 -3.58 17.85 -8.54
N ARG A 630 -2.60 16.97 -8.78
CA ARG A 630 -2.41 15.76 -7.95
C ARG A 630 -1.82 16.07 -6.57
N ILE A 631 -0.89 17.01 -6.48
CA ILE A 631 -0.28 17.45 -5.20
C ILE A 631 -1.34 18.11 -4.32
N LEU A 632 -2.19 18.95 -4.90
CA LEU A 632 -3.29 19.63 -4.21
C LEU A 632 -4.49 18.71 -3.91
N GLY A 633 -4.48 17.47 -4.43
CA GLY A 633 -5.60 16.54 -4.26
C GLY A 633 -6.84 16.88 -5.11
N VAL A 634 -6.72 17.80 -6.05
CA VAL A 634 -7.83 18.25 -6.93
C VAL A 634 -8.31 17.09 -7.80
N ASP A 635 -7.41 16.24 -8.30
CA ASP A 635 -7.78 15.04 -9.07
C ASP A 635 -8.61 14.09 -8.21
N THR A 636 -8.16 13.81 -6.99
CA THR A 636 -8.88 12.98 -6.01
C THR A 636 -10.25 13.58 -5.66
N PHE A 637 -10.30 14.90 -5.54
CA PHE A 637 -11.52 15.65 -5.29
C PHE A 637 -12.51 15.51 -6.48
N ILE A 638 -12.06 15.78 -7.71
CA ILE A 638 -12.89 15.69 -8.93
C ILE A 638 -13.41 14.24 -9.10
N GLU A 639 -12.57 13.24 -8.90
CA GLU A 639 -12.97 11.83 -8.94
C GLU A 639 -14.01 11.50 -7.85
N THR A 640 -13.83 12.04 -6.65
CA THR A 640 -14.76 11.87 -5.52
C THR A 640 -16.09 12.60 -5.76
N ALA A 641 -16.05 13.84 -6.19
CA ALA A 641 -17.23 14.68 -6.44
C ALA A 641 -18.02 14.19 -7.67
N THR A 642 -17.34 13.83 -8.75
CA THR A 642 -17.98 13.35 -9.99
C THR A 642 -18.32 11.86 -9.95
N GLY A 643 -17.76 11.15 -8.97
CA GLY A 643 -17.93 9.71 -8.84
C GLY A 643 -17.35 8.91 -10.02
N ARG A 644 -16.37 9.44 -10.71
CA ARG A 644 -15.64 8.78 -11.81
C ARG A 644 -14.54 7.84 -11.32
N GLY A 645 -14.66 7.27 -10.12
CA GLY A 645 -13.77 6.23 -9.60
C GLY A 645 -13.75 4.98 -10.49
N ALA A 646 -12.77 4.09 -10.26
CA ALA A 646 -12.48 2.90 -11.04
C ALA A 646 -13.74 2.12 -11.45
N ALA A 647 -13.71 1.44 -12.59
CA ALA A 647 -14.84 0.68 -13.18
C ALA A 647 -15.48 -0.33 -12.19
N THR A 648 -14.71 -0.83 -11.22
CA THR A 648 -15.16 -1.66 -10.10
C THR A 648 -16.11 -0.93 -9.15
N ALA A 649 -15.86 0.34 -8.83
CA ALA A 649 -16.73 1.16 -8.00
C ALA A 649 -18.08 1.44 -8.68
N LYS A 650 -18.11 1.50 -10.02
CA LYS A 650 -19.34 1.71 -10.80
C LYS A 650 -20.29 0.50 -10.73
N LYS A 651 -19.74 -0.73 -10.64
CA LYS A 651 -20.50 -1.98 -10.51
C LYS A 651 -21.04 -2.16 -9.07
N GLN A 652 -20.28 -1.70 -8.07
CA GLN A 652 -20.66 -1.77 -6.64
C GLN A 652 -21.65 -0.67 -6.21
N ARG A 653 -21.77 0.45 -6.92
CA ARG A 653 -22.73 1.52 -6.61
C ARG A 653 -24.21 1.07 -6.58
N LYS A 654 -24.56 -0.07 -7.18
CA LYS A 654 -25.90 -0.66 -7.12
C LYS A 654 -26.15 -1.45 -5.82
N LYS A 655 -25.12 -1.80 -5.03
CA LYS A 655 -25.29 -2.47 -3.74
C LYS A 655 -25.57 -1.44 -2.64
N LYS A 656 -26.51 -1.75 -1.78
CA LYS A 656 -26.83 -0.97 -0.59
C LYS A 656 -25.60 -0.93 0.33
N ASN A 657 -25.21 0.26 0.81
CA ASN A 657 -24.10 0.39 1.75
C ASN A 657 -24.45 -0.33 3.06
N PRO A 658 -23.72 -1.38 3.47
CA PRO A 658 -24.03 -2.18 4.66
C PRO A 658 -23.83 -1.40 5.97
N TYR A 659 -23.06 -0.31 5.93
CA TYR A 659 -22.77 0.54 7.08
C TYR A 659 -23.73 1.72 7.24
N SER A 660 -24.61 1.96 6.26
CA SER A 660 -25.54 3.08 6.32
C SER A 660 -26.84 2.68 7.03
N ARG A 661 -27.22 3.45 8.02
CA ARG A 661 -28.50 3.36 8.74
C ARG A 661 -29.43 4.52 8.39
N GLY A 662 -29.20 5.18 7.25
CA GLY A 662 -29.89 6.39 6.81
C GLY A 662 -29.18 7.68 7.25
N TYR A 663 -29.39 8.76 6.48
CA TYR A 663 -28.63 9.99 6.61
C TYR A 663 -28.64 10.58 8.05
N VAL A 664 -29.81 10.59 8.68
CA VAL A 664 -29.98 11.14 10.03
C VAL A 664 -29.18 10.33 11.06
N GLN A 665 -29.32 9.00 11.02
CA GLN A 665 -28.59 8.14 11.97
C GLN A 665 -27.09 8.18 11.74
N ASN A 666 -26.65 8.18 10.48
CA ASN A 666 -25.23 8.28 10.15
C ASN A 666 -24.61 9.59 10.68
N CYS A 667 -25.34 10.71 10.55
CA CYS A 667 -24.93 11.98 11.13
C CYS A 667 -24.92 11.94 12.67
N LYS A 668 -25.94 11.34 13.30
CA LYS A 668 -25.96 11.17 14.77
C LYS A 668 -24.76 10.33 15.24
N ASP A 669 -24.47 9.22 14.59
CA ASP A 669 -23.33 8.36 14.92
C ASP A 669 -21.98 9.08 14.83
N PHE A 670 -21.88 10.06 13.93
CA PHE A 670 -20.66 10.85 13.77
C PHE A 670 -20.56 12.02 14.77
N TRP A 671 -21.65 12.80 14.94
CA TRP A 671 -21.65 14.04 15.70
C TRP A 671 -21.97 13.85 17.19
N CYS A 672 -22.86 12.92 17.50
CA CYS A 672 -23.34 12.67 18.86
C CYS A 672 -22.66 11.45 19.51
N ASP A 673 -21.50 11.07 19.01
CA ASP A 673 -20.66 10.05 19.62
C ASP A 673 -20.24 10.47 21.04
N SER A 674 -20.25 9.53 21.98
CA SER A 674 -19.90 9.75 23.38
C SER A 674 -18.43 10.10 23.64
N ALA A 675 -17.58 9.94 22.64
CA ALA A 675 -16.16 10.30 22.75
C ALA A 675 -15.98 11.82 22.98
N PRO A 676 -15.00 12.22 23.80
CA PRO A 676 -14.78 13.63 24.10
C PRO A 676 -14.48 14.43 22.82
N VAL A 677 -15.01 15.66 22.75
CA VAL A 677 -14.70 16.60 21.65
C VAL A 677 -13.27 17.12 21.81
N PHE A 678 -12.83 17.37 23.03
CA PHE A 678 -11.48 17.77 23.39
C PHE A 678 -10.75 16.60 24.03
N GLY A 679 -9.47 16.40 23.66
CA GLY A 679 -8.65 15.31 24.15
C GLY A 679 -8.60 14.07 23.25
N ARG A 680 -8.08 12.98 23.80
CA ARG A 680 -7.90 11.72 23.05
C ARG A 680 -9.13 10.85 23.16
N ARG A 681 -9.45 10.20 22.05
CA ARG A 681 -10.45 9.15 21.96
C ARG A 681 -9.85 7.81 22.39
N GLU A 682 -10.66 6.92 22.93
CA GLU A 682 -10.26 5.52 23.10
C GLU A 682 -9.95 4.90 21.73
N PRO A 683 -8.82 4.17 21.61
CA PRO A 683 -8.38 3.65 20.33
C PRO A 683 -9.41 2.75 19.64
N GLY A 684 -9.73 3.07 18.41
CA GLY A 684 -10.59 2.24 17.56
C GLY A 684 -12.10 2.46 17.69
N ASP A 685 -12.58 3.13 18.73
CA ASP A 685 -14.01 3.24 18.99
C ASP A 685 -14.73 4.27 18.13
N ALA A 686 -15.88 3.87 17.56
CA ALA A 686 -16.83 4.78 16.92
C ALA A 686 -18.25 4.20 16.97
N MET A 687 -19.24 5.04 16.71
CA MET A 687 -20.64 4.62 16.67
C MET A 687 -21.02 4.06 15.31
N LEU A 688 -21.91 3.06 15.31
CA LEU A 688 -22.59 2.54 14.13
C LEU A 688 -24.02 2.12 14.50
N GLY A 689 -25.01 2.80 13.94
CA GLY A 689 -26.42 2.53 14.24
C GLY A 689 -26.82 2.78 15.69
N GLY A 690 -26.12 3.67 16.38
CA GLY A 690 -26.32 3.96 17.80
C GLY A 690 -25.56 3.04 18.76
N HIS A 691 -24.81 2.07 18.26
CA HIS A 691 -23.99 1.16 19.07
C HIS A 691 -22.49 1.49 18.95
N ARG A 692 -21.75 1.31 20.04
CA ARG A 692 -20.30 1.48 20.07
C ARG A 692 -19.63 0.28 19.41
N VAL A 693 -18.69 0.53 18.48
CA VAL A 693 -17.95 -0.48 17.71
C VAL A 693 -16.47 -0.16 17.76
N ASN A 694 -15.64 -1.13 18.14
CA ASN A 694 -14.19 -1.02 18.05
C ASN A 694 -13.72 -1.45 16.64
N TRP A 695 -13.37 -0.48 15.81
CA TRP A 695 -12.96 -0.71 14.43
C TRP A 695 -11.53 -1.25 14.29
N THR A 696 -10.75 -1.33 15.35
CA THR A 696 -9.44 -2.00 15.34
C THR A 696 -9.55 -3.51 15.49
N GLU A 697 -10.71 -4.02 15.96
CA GLU A 697 -10.96 -5.42 16.28
C GLU A 697 -12.21 -5.98 15.58
N THR A 698 -12.91 -5.18 14.78
CA THR A 698 -14.13 -5.62 14.09
C THR A 698 -13.77 -6.27 12.75
N TYR A 699 -14.01 -7.56 12.64
CA TYR A 699 -13.68 -8.38 11.45
C TYR A 699 -14.92 -8.87 10.69
N GLU A 700 -16.13 -8.76 11.26
CA GLU A 700 -17.38 -9.18 10.65
C GLU A 700 -18.35 -8.03 10.51
N SER A 701 -19.14 -8.05 9.41
CA SER A 701 -20.12 -7.01 9.17
C SER A 701 -21.17 -7.01 10.28
N PRO A 702 -21.48 -5.85 10.88
CA PRO A 702 -22.55 -5.74 11.88
C PRO A 702 -23.93 -6.21 11.38
N ALA A 703 -24.18 -6.15 10.07
CA ALA A 703 -25.38 -6.70 9.48
C ALA A 703 -25.45 -8.24 9.54
N ALA A 704 -24.29 -8.92 9.56
CA ALA A 704 -24.23 -10.36 9.75
C ALA A 704 -24.49 -10.75 11.22
N MET A 705 -24.10 -9.90 12.17
CA MET A 705 -24.38 -10.11 13.59
C MET A 705 -25.88 -9.98 13.93
N GLU A 706 -26.60 -9.05 13.29
CA GLU A 706 -28.05 -8.87 13.47
C GLU A 706 -28.87 -10.05 12.90
N THR A 707 -28.40 -10.70 11.83
CA THR A 707 -29.09 -11.84 11.20
C THR A 707 -28.73 -13.17 11.85
N GLY A 708 -27.54 -13.31 12.45
CA GLY A 708 -27.09 -14.51 13.17
C GLY A 708 -27.86 -14.79 14.47
N GLY A 709 -28.45 -13.75 15.08
CA GLY A 709 -29.29 -13.90 16.28
C GLY A 709 -30.64 -14.58 16.06
N ARG A 710 -31.05 -14.83 14.78
CA ARG A 710 -32.29 -15.52 14.44
C ARG A 710 -32.11 -16.94 13.89
N ARG A 711 -30.89 -17.41 13.67
CA ARG A 711 -30.60 -18.79 13.26
C ARG A 711 -29.65 -19.46 14.25
N GLY A 712 -30.21 -20.23 15.16
CA GLY A 712 -29.55 -21.31 15.91
C GLY A 712 -28.75 -20.84 17.13
N ARG A 713 -29.37 -21.02 18.29
CA ARG A 713 -28.66 -21.34 19.53
C ARG A 713 -27.76 -22.55 19.28
N GLY A 714 -26.52 -22.30 18.90
CA GLY A 714 -25.40 -23.21 18.99
C GLY A 714 -24.32 -22.43 19.71
N GLY A 715 -24.42 -22.42 21.06
CA GLY A 715 -23.45 -21.77 21.92
C GLY A 715 -22.11 -22.48 21.79
N TYR A 716 -21.07 -21.77 21.44
CA TYR A 716 -19.73 -22.07 21.93
C TYR A 716 -19.59 -21.31 23.24
N GLU A 717 -19.85 -22.02 24.35
CA GLU A 717 -19.41 -21.61 25.66
C GLU A 717 -17.89 -21.54 25.65
N THR A 718 -17.36 -20.38 25.98
CA THR A 718 -15.97 -20.21 26.41
C THR A 718 -15.80 -21.11 27.64
N VAL A 719 -15.01 -22.18 27.50
CA VAL A 719 -14.53 -22.95 28.63
C VAL A 719 -13.60 -22.05 29.43
N ALA A 720 -14.11 -21.49 30.49
CA ALA A 720 -13.31 -20.92 31.56
C ALA A 720 -12.48 -22.08 32.15
N GLY A 721 -11.17 -21.96 32.08
CA GLY A 721 -10.27 -22.89 32.74
C GLY A 721 -10.44 -22.74 34.24
N ASP A 722 -10.96 -23.80 34.89
CA ASP A 722 -10.84 -23.97 36.32
C ASP A 722 -9.42 -24.42 36.65
N GLU A 723 -8.85 -23.74 37.60
CA GLU A 723 -7.64 -24.09 38.34
C GLU A 723 -7.75 -25.52 38.96
N VAL A 724 -6.77 -26.33 38.68
CA VAL A 724 -6.00 -27.08 39.71
C VAL A 724 -4.62 -27.45 39.18
#